data_379e614a8270fd615c8a61dd7a85cdcc
#
_entry.id   379e614a8270fd615c8a61dd7a85cdcc
#
_cell.length_a   1.000
_cell.length_b   1.000
_cell.length_c   1.000
_cell.angle_alpha   90.00
_cell.angle_beta   90.00
_cell.angle_gamma   90.00
#
_symmetry.space_group_name_H-M   'P 1'
#
loop_
_entity.id
_entity.type
_entity.pdbx_description
1 polymer ?
#
loop_
_entity_poly.entity_id
_entity_poly.type
_entity_poly.pdbx_seq_one_letter_code
_entity_poly.pdbx_strand_id
1 'polypeptide(L)'
;LKQALMKKSIASRGEGRTPLRRLTQTEYAYTLADLLDIEEEVALELASTLPAEADSGGFDTLAKNQGISGMHVRSYLSVADKALDHAIQLGPRPKSEKYVISYKDSGYLKAISEGKYQGGGITLMRDDSAVMFFEPGSTYTMHSETEGFKVKVPGRYKVELEAYPYQAWSPVTLTVYRGIKQGVVASMDDLIGSFDLVDKTPRRVAVQTYLKPGQLIAPAPTEVDQPKNLDPDQDGVAENAVNYYAPENNVRTYEGEGIAMKYMSIEGPITESWPPVSTQKLLKGVEFSPNCVSSLTSEPTEKSQPTQLDMLFANVVGTSNLNKMEQTLSDITPAFLKNDDPEGCSLGIRKTEHEHIVEILERFAPLAFRRPVSESEIQNLANLATPVLANERRLLEALRVPLRSILSSPSFLYQAGESGDLDDHSLASRLSYFLWRSMPDDELLDLAEKGILKEKQVLNQQVKRMLKDSKSQRFIKDFVGQAYRLKELKATSPDKGLYPEYDDRLGQAMQMETELFLAELVSENLSLENLIDSDFTFLNRRLADHYQIDEVNGQYMRKVTLPPDSPRGGLLSQAAIHKITANGTTSSPVPRGNFVLTNLLGQPAPPPPPGVAGLEPDTRGTTTVREQLSAHRSMPVCASCHTRIDPPGFALEEFDPVGGHRTNYRVHGGFAMYDGFSVPMPFKEGLVVDASGITPEGTTFSGYRDYLEILKSDYLEQVARHFTSQLIAFGTGAEVSFSDRAVVEEIIQTHSDAGYPVQSLIVSVVDSSIFRKR
;
A
#
# COMPACT_ATOMS: atom_id res chain seq x y z
N LEU A 1 26.30 4.41 38.08
CA LEU A 1 24.90 4.18 37.70
C LEU A 1 24.79 3.65 36.26
N LYS A 2 25.34 4.37 35.22
CA LYS A 2 25.28 3.96 33.80
C LYS A 2 25.77 2.53 33.57
N GLN A 3 26.94 2.13 34.12
CA GLN A 3 27.46 0.76 34.01
C GLN A 3 26.59 -0.28 34.72
N ALA A 4 25.98 0.03 35.83
CA ALA A 4 25.06 -0.87 36.55
C ALA A 4 23.76 -1.09 35.76
N LEU A 5 23.19 -0.01 35.18
CA LEU A 5 22.03 -0.05 34.34
C LEU A 5 22.31 -0.84 33.04
N MET A 6 23.49 -0.66 32.44
CA MET A 6 23.94 -1.40 31.27
C MET A 6 24.07 -2.90 31.55
N LYS A 7 24.72 -3.29 32.69
CA LYS A 7 24.76 -4.69 33.10
C LYS A 7 23.39 -5.28 33.34
N LYS A 8 22.47 -4.53 33.98
CA LYS A 8 21.10 -4.97 34.23
C LYS A 8 20.32 -5.13 32.91
N SER A 9 20.47 -4.17 31.97
CA SER A 9 19.83 -4.22 30.67
C SER A 9 20.32 -5.42 29.84
N ILE A 10 21.62 -5.72 29.85
CA ILE A 10 22.16 -6.91 29.20
C ILE A 10 21.64 -8.20 29.87
N ALA A 11 21.65 -8.27 31.19
CA ALA A 11 21.17 -9.44 31.92
C ALA A 11 19.68 -9.70 31.72
N SER A 12 18.87 -8.67 31.46
CA SER A 12 17.42 -8.83 31.25
C SER A 12 17.05 -9.31 29.85
N ARG A 13 17.99 -9.42 28.91
CA ARG A 13 17.73 -9.85 27.53
C ARG A 13 17.55 -11.37 27.35
N GLY A 14 17.82 -12.16 28.39
CA GLY A 14 17.80 -13.63 28.28
C GLY A 14 18.88 -14.15 27.30
N GLU A 15 18.52 -15.01 26.39
CA GLU A 15 19.46 -15.71 25.49
C GLU A 15 19.92 -14.87 24.28
N GLY A 16 19.44 -13.64 24.09
CA GLY A 16 19.85 -12.79 22.97
C GLY A 16 19.26 -11.39 22.98
N ARG A 17 19.86 -10.49 22.17
CA ARG A 17 19.36 -9.13 22.02
C ARG A 17 18.05 -9.08 21.22
N THR A 18 17.99 -9.84 20.16
CA THR A 18 16.84 -9.87 19.24
C THR A 18 16.06 -11.14 19.51
N PRO A 19 14.79 -11.06 19.91
CA PRO A 19 13.94 -12.23 20.04
C PRO A 19 13.72 -12.90 18.67
N LEU A 20 13.32 -14.16 18.69
CA LEU A 20 12.88 -14.86 17.49
C LEU A 20 11.64 -14.15 16.93
N ARG A 21 11.73 -13.63 15.70
CA ARG A 21 10.61 -12.98 15.05
C ARG A 21 10.05 -13.80 13.90
N ARG A 22 8.74 -13.77 13.77
CA ARG A 22 8.01 -14.33 12.64
C ARG A 22 8.06 -13.36 11.45
N LEU A 23 7.91 -13.88 10.24
CA LEU A 23 7.62 -13.04 9.09
C LEU A 23 6.30 -12.29 9.32
N THR A 24 6.28 -11.00 8.99
CA THR A 24 5.03 -10.25 8.97
C THR A 24 4.14 -10.74 7.84
N GLN A 25 2.88 -10.35 7.84
CA GLN A 25 1.93 -10.65 6.77
C GLN A 25 2.49 -10.23 5.39
N THR A 26 3.04 -9.02 5.31
CA THR A 26 3.65 -8.47 4.08
C THR A 26 4.93 -9.22 3.68
N GLU A 27 5.81 -9.54 4.64
CA GLU A 27 7.02 -10.31 4.37
C GLU A 27 6.72 -11.74 3.90
N TYR A 28 5.70 -12.36 4.47
CA TYR A 28 5.22 -13.67 4.03
C TYR A 28 4.70 -13.62 2.59
N ALA A 29 3.91 -12.59 2.25
CA ALA A 29 3.41 -12.38 0.90
C ALA A 29 4.54 -12.21 -0.13
N TYR A 30 5.47 -11.27 0.11
CA TYR A 30 6.59 -11.05 -0.79
C TYR A 30 7.50 -12.28 -0.92
N THR A 31 7.67 -13.04 0.18
CA THR A 31 8.45 -14.28 0.14
C THR A 31 7.74 -15.33 -0.72
N LEU A 32 6.42 -15.47 -0.63
CA LEU A 32 5.65 -16.36 -1.51
C LEU A 32 5.76 -15.93 -2.97
N ALA A 33 5.64 -14.64 -3.26
CA ALA A 33 5.75 -14.11 -4.62
C ALA A 33 7.12 -14.44 -5.23
N ASP A 34 8.20 -14.15 -4.49
CA ASP A 34 9.58 -14.34 -4.98
C ASP A 34 9.96 -15.84 -5.05
N LEU A 35 9.54 -16.67 -4.06
CA LEU A 35 9.88 -18.10 -3.99
C LEU A 35 9.12 -18.92 -5.04
N LEU A 36 7.84 -18.62 -5.23
CA LEU A 36 6.94 -19.36 -6.11
C LEU A 36 6.81 -18.73 -7.50
N ASP A 37 7.39 -17.55 -7.72
CA ASP A 37 7.28 -16.77 -8.97
C ASP A 37 5.81 -16.50 -9.36
N ILE A 38 5.01 -16.10 -8.37
CA ILE A 38 3.60 -15.70 -8.56
C ILE A 38 3.48 -14.17 -8.46
N GLU A 39 2.36 -13.64 -8.98
CA GLU A 39 2.08 -12.22 -8.93
C GLU A 39 2.09 -11.68 -7.49
N GLU A 40 2.82 -10.58 -7.27
CA GLU A 40 2.93 -9.92 -5.97
C GLU A 40 1.55 -9.53 -5.41
N GLU A 41 0.67 -9.03 -6.26
CA GLU A 41 -0.70 -8.66 -5.90
C GLU A 41 -1.51 -9.87 -5.41
N VAL A 42 -1.36 -11.02 -6.06
CA VAL A 42 -2.01 -12.27 -5.64
C VAL A 42 -1.47 -12.71 -4.27
N ALA A 43 -0.16 -12.68 -4.09
CA ALA A 43 0.47 -13.08 -2.83
C ALA A 43 0.04 -12.16 -1.67
N LEU A 44 -0.03 -10.84 -1.88
CA LEU A 44 -0.50 -9.86 -0.91
C LEU A 44 -1.96 -10.11 -0.53
N GLU A 45 -2.82 -10.39 -1.51
CA GLU A 45 -4.23 -10.70 -1.23
C GLU A 45 -4.40 -12.01 -0.46
N LEU A 46 -3.69 -13.07 -0.85
CA LEU A 46 -3.72 -14.33 -0.11
C LEU A 46 -3.27 -14.13 1.34
N ALA A 47 -2.18 -13.41 1.55
CA ALA A 47 -1.65 -13.13 2.88
C ALA A 47 -2.57 -12.19 3.70
N SER A 48 -3.40 -11.35 3.07
CA SER A 48 -4.37 -10.50 3.78
C SER A 48 -5.40 -11.29 4.57
N THR A 49 -5.58 -12.58 4.27
CA THR A 49 -6.44 -13.50 5.01
C THR A 49 -5.81 -14.03 6.31
N LEU A 50 -4.51 -13.80 6.52
CA LEU A 50 -3.85 -14.11 7.79
C LEU A 50 -4.38 -13.19 8.89
N PRO A 51 -4.41 -13.64 10.16
CA PRO A 51 -4.74 -12.76 11.26
C PRO A 51 -3.79 -11.57 11.30
N ALA A 52 -4.35 -10.37 11.51
CA ALA A 52 -3.56 -9.15 11.62
C ALA A 52 -2.56 -9.20 12.79
N GLU A 53 -1.43 -8.52 12.62
CA GLU A 53 -0.47 -8.34 13.72
C GLU A 53 -1.10 -7.53 14.85
N ALA A 54 -0.65 -7.78 16.08
CA ALA A 54 -1.13 -7.00 17.22
C ALA A 54 -0.63 -5.55 17.10
N ASP A 55 -1.55 -4.60 17.19
CA ASP A 55 -1.21 -3.18 17.22
C ASP A 55 -0.86 -2.75 18.65
N SER A 56 0.40 -2.95 19.04
CA SER A 56 0.94 -2.45 20.30
C SER A 56 1.82 -1.22 20.13
N GLY A 57 1.71 -0.56 18.97
CA GLY A 57 2.51 0.56 18.52
C GLY A 57 3.87 0.15 17.96
N GLY A 58 4.43 0.97 17.08
CA GLY A 58 5.70 0.74 16.39
C GLY A 58 5.56 -0.14 15.16
N PHE A 59 6.65 -0.81 14.79
CA PHE A 59 6.71 -1.61 13.58
C PHE A 59 6.09 -3.01 13.73
N ASP A 60 5.47 -3.51 12.67
CA ASP A 60 4.95 -4.88 12.56
C ASP A 60 6.06 -5.93 12.67
N THR A 61 7.29 -5.56 12.35
CA THR A 61 8.50 -6.39 12.51
C THR A 61 8.87 -6.66 13.96
N LEU A 62 8.36 -5.88 14.92
CA LEU A 62 8.69 -6.07 16.33
C LEU A 62 8.15 -7.41 16.84
N ALA A 63 9.03 -8.25 17.33
CA ALA A 63 8.68 -9.59 17.80
C ALA A 63 7.62 -9.60 18.92
N LYS A 64 7.56 -8.52 19.73
CA LYS A 64 6.53 -8.36 20.77
C LYS A 64 5.11 -8.26 20.23
N ASN A 65 4.95 -7.86 18.95
CA ASN A 65 3.67 -7.72 18.26
C ASN A 65 3.24 -9.02 17.56
N GLN A 66 4.12 -10.03 17.51
CA GLN A 66 3.97 -11.22 16.68
C GLN A 66 3.59 -12.45 17.51
N GLY A 67 2.31 -12.60 17.80
CA GLY A 67 1.78 -13.82 18.39
C GLY A 67 1.56 -14.93 17.34
N ILE A 68 1.51 -16.19 17.78
CA ILE A 68 1.03 -17.32 16.98
C ILE A 68 -0.06 -18.08 17.74
N SER A 69 -1.13 -18.43 17.06
CA SER A 69 -2.27 -19.18 17.59
C SER A 69 -2.63 -20.31 16.64
N GLY A 70 -3.50 -21.24 17.08
CA GLY A 70 -4.02 -22.28 16.18
C GLY A 70 -4.77 -21.72 14.95
N MET A 71 -5.31 -20.50 15.02
CA MET A 71 -5.90 -19.82 13.87
C MET A 71 -4.80 -19.44 12.87
N HIS A 72 -3.69 -18.87 13.31
CA HIS A 72 -2.56 -18.55 12.43
C HIS A 72 -2.07 -19.78 11.67
N VAL A 73 -1.87 -20.91 12.37
CA VAL A 73 -1.40 -22.15 11.72
C VAL A 73 -2.36 -22.61 10.62
N ARG A 74 -3.67 -22.60 10.89
CA ARG A 74 -4.68 -22.96 9.88
C ARG A 74 -4.68 -22.00 8.70
N SER A 75 -4.57 -20.70 8.96
CA SER A 75 -4.51 -19.69 7.90
C SER A 75 -3.25 -19.83 7.04
N TYR A 76 -2.08 -20.09 7.66
CA TYR A 76 -0.85 -20.37 6.88
C TYR A 76 -0.98 -21.60 5.98
N LEU A 77 -1.56 -22.70 6.49
CA LEU A 77 -1.82 -23.89 5.68
C LEU A 77 -2.74 -23.58 4.49
N SER A 78 -3.81 -22.80 4.73
CA SER A 78 -4.75 -22.39 3.67
C SER A 78 -4.10 -21.48 2.64
N VAL A 79 -3.32 -20.50 3.09
CA VAL A 79 -2.60 -19.57 2.18
C VAL A 79 -1.54 -20.32 1.38
N ALA A 80 -0.81 -21.26 2.00
CA ALA A 80 0.17 -22.08 1.31
C ALA A 80 -0.48 -22.93 0.20
N ASP A 81 -1.61 -23.57 0.48
CA ASP A 81 -2.34 -24.36 -0.53
C ASP A 81 -2.75 -23.47 -1.73
N LYS A 82 -3.35 -22.31 -1.46
CA LYS A 82 -3.76 -21.38 -2.51
C LYS A 82 -2.58 -20.80 -3.31
N ALA A 83 -1.46 -20.49 -2.62
CA ALA A 83 -0.25 -20.02 -3.30
C ALA A 83 0.31 -21.10 -4.24
N LEU A 84 0.27 -22.38 -3.81
CA LEU A 84 0.64 -23.52 -4.66
C LEU A 84 -0.33 -23.70 -5.83
N ASP A 85 -1.63 -23.41 -5.66
CA ASP A 85 -2.60 -23.42 -6.76
C ASP A 85 -2.26 -22.39 -7.83
N HIS A 86 -1.80 -21.22 -7.43
CA HIS A 86 -1.33 -20.18 -8.37
C HIS A 86 0.03 -20.52 -9.00
N ALA A 87 0.91 -21.20 -8.26
CA ALA A 87 2.25 -21.54 -8.73
C ALA A 87 2.24 -22.75 -9.68
N ILE A 88 1.36 -23.73 -9.46
CA ILE A 88 1.29 -24.99 -10.24
C ILE A 88 0.05 -24.93 -11.12
N GLN A 89 0.22 -24.47 -12.35
CA GLN A 89 -0.85 -24.40 -13.34
C GLN A 89 -0.52 -25.32 -14.52
N LEU A 90 -1.35 -26.36 -14.67
CA LEU A 90 -1.27 -27.33 -15.74
C LEU A 90 -2.62 -27.46 -16.45
N GLY A 91 -2.65 -28.19 -17.55
CA GLY A 91 -3.84 -28.32 -18.38
C GLY A 91 -3.82 -27.43 -19.61
N PRO A 92 -4.96 -27.20 -20.28
CA PRO A 92 -5.00 -26.42 -21.49
C PRO A 92 -4.62 -24.95 -21.19
N ARG A 93 -3.79 -24.38 -22.06
CA ARG A 93 -3.44 -22.95 -21.97
C ARG A 93 -4.72 -22.10 -22.03
N PRO A 94 -4.96 -21.19 -21.07
CA PRO A 94 -6.08 -20.27 -21.13
C PRO A 94 -6.05 -19.48 -22.44
N LYS A 95 -7.18 -19.47 -23.16
CA LYS A 95 -7.28 -18.72 -24.40
C LYS A 95 -7.37 -17.22 -24.07
N SER A 96 -6.42 -16.46 -24.59
CA SER A 96 -6.54 -15.01 -24.55
C SER A 96 -7.63 -14.56 -25.51
N GLU A 97 -8.60 -13.83 -25.01
CA GLU A 97 -9.68 -13.24 -25.79
C GLU A 97 -9.56 -11.72 -25.75
N LYS A 98 -9.78 -11.09 -26.91
CA LYS A 98 -9.85 -9.63 -26.99
C LYS A 98 -11.30 -9.21 -27.09
N TYR A 99 -11.78 -8.51 -26.09
CA TYR A 99 -13.11 -7.90 -26.08
C TYR A 99 -12.97 -6.42 -26.44
N VAL A 100 -13.75 -5.97 -27.42
CA VAL A 100 -13.71 -4.58 -27.91
C VAL A 100 -15.07 -3.94 -27.67
N ILE A 101 -15.06 -2.85 -26.93
CA ILE A 101 -16.20 -1.98 -26.68
C ILE A 101 -16.07 -0.78 -27.59
N SER A 102 -16.95 -0.68 -28.58
CA SER A 102 -17.07 0.47 -29.48
C SER A 102 -18.21 1.35 -28.97
N TYR A 103 -17.89 2.48 -28.35
CA TYR A 103 -18.91 3.31 -27.73
C TYR A 103 -19.90 3.92 -28.74
N LYS A 104 -19.49 4.19 -29.97
CA LYS A 104 -20.41 4.63 -31.04
C LYS A 104 -21.53 3.62 -31.33
N ASP A 105 -21.33 2.35 -31.00
CA ASP A 105 -22.30 1.27 -31.23
C ASP A 105 -23.12 0.93 -29.99
N SER A 106 -22.81 1.55 -28.82
CA SER A 106 -23.51 1.33 -27.56
C SER A 106 -24.97 1.74 -27.66
N GLY A 107 -25.85 0.74 -27.59
CA GLY A 107 -27.30 0.99 -27.52
C GLY A 107 -27.74 1.67 -26.23
N TYR A 108 -27.02 1.42 -25.13
CA TYR A 108 -27.28 2.03 -23.82
C TYR A 108 -26.98 3.53 -23.83
N LEU A 109 -25.79 3.93 -24.28
CA LEU A 109 -25.39 5.33 -24.37
C LEU A 109 -26.24 6.14 -25.35
N LYS A 110 -26.64 5.52 -26.48
CA LYS A 110 -27.60 6.14 -27.41
C LYS A 110 -28.93 6.39 -26.73
N ALA A 111 -29.45 5.42 -26.00
CA ALA A 111 -30.73 5.54 -25.30
C ALA A 111 -30.70 6.62 -24.21
N ILE A 112 -29.55 6.80 -23.48
CA ILE A 112 -29.36 7.90 -22.54
C ILE A 112 -29.39 9.23 -23.29
N SER A 113 -28.63 9.36 -24.36
CA SER A 113 -28.55 10.58 -25.16
C SER A 113 -29.89 10.97 -25.81
N GLU A 114 -30.72 9.98 -26.14
CA GLU A 114 -32.09 10.18 -26.63
C GLU A 114 -33.11 10.42 -25.51
N GLY A 115 -32.69 10.32 -24.25
CA GLY A 115 -33.56 10.55 -23.06
C GLY A 115 -34.54 9.43 -22.73
N LYS A 116 -34.25 8.23 -23.20
CA LYS A 116 -35.04 7.04 -22.84
C LYS A 116 -34.82 6.57 -21.41
N TYR A 117 -33.66 6.94 -20.83
CA TYR A 117 -33.33 6.68 -19.44
C TYR A 117 -33.03 8.00 -18.73
N GLN A 118 -33.61 8.17 -17.53
CA GLN A 118 -33.27 9.24 -16.62
C GLN A 118 -32.17 8.73 -15.67
N GLY A 119 -31.11 9.47 -15.51
CA GLY A 119 -30.23 9.27 -14.37
C GLY A 119 -28.75 9.07 -14.64
N GLY A 120 -28.03 9.43 -13.65
CA GLY A 120 -26.70 8.96 -13.35
C GLY A 120 -25.56 9.57 -14.12
N GLY A 121 -25.39 10.87 -13.99
CA GLY A 121 -24.19 11.55 -14.49
C GLY A 121 -24.25 11.89 -15.97
N ILE A 122 -23.34 12.77 -16.39
CA ILE A 122 -23.33 13.21 -17.77
C ILE A 122 -22.32 12.42 -18.58
N THR A 123 -22.79 11.36 -19.22
CA THR A 123 -22.10 10.71 -20.33
C THR A 123 -23.01 10.74 -21.55
N LEU A 124 -22.63 11.41 -22.58
CA LEU A 124 -23.44 11.65 -23.76
C LEU A 124 -22.71 11.23 -25.03
N MET A 125 -23.49 10.71 -26.00
CA MET A 125 -22.96 10.52 -27.34
C MET A 125 -22.80 11.87 -28.03
N ARG A 126 -21.59 12.09 -28.57
CA ARG A 126 -21.26 13.21 -29.44
C ARG A 126 -20.52 12.63 -30.66
N ASP A 127 -21.06 12.83 -31.83
CA ASP A 127 -20.57 12.23 -33.06
C ASP A 127 -20.34 10.70 -32.93
N ASP A 128 -19.09 10.24 -33.01
CA ASP A 128 -18.71 8.84 -32.92
C ASP A 128 -18.10 8.45 -31.57
N SER A 129 -18.24 9.31 -30.54
CA SER A 129 -17.60 9.16 -29.25
C SER A 129 -18.60 9.29 -28.09
N ALA A 130 -18.32 8.60 -27.00
CA ALA A 130 -18.97 8.83 -25.71
C ALA A 130 -18.20 9.88 -24.94
N VAL A 131 -18.81 11.00 -24.57
CA VAL A 131 -18.17 12.07 -23.81
C VAL A 131 -18.58 11.97 -22.35
N MET A 132 -17.61 11.79 -21.49
CA MET A 132 -17.74 11.84 -20.03
C MET A 132 -17.46 13.28 -19.58
N PHE A 133 -18.45 13.92 -18.96
CA PHE A 133 -18.31 15.30 -18.48
C PHE A 133 -17.98 15.38 -17.00
N PHE A 134 -18.42 14.43 -16.20
CA PHE A 134 -18.18 14.40 -14.75
C PHE A 134 -17.86 13.01 -14.26
N GLU A 135 -17.00 12.92 -13.24
CA GLU A 135 -16.57 11.65 -12.65
C GLU A 135 -17.73 10.77 -12.17
N PRO A 136 -18.69 11.23 -11.36
CA PRO A 136 -19.76 10.37 -10.88
C PRO A 136 -20.60 9.72 -11.99
N GLY A 137 -20.71 10.39 -13.12
CA GLY A 137 -21.49 9.87 -14.24
C GLY A 137 -20.87 8.70 -14.97
N SER A 138 -19.56 8.66 -15.04
CA SER A 138 -18.84 7.59 -15.74
C SER A 138 -18.99 6.24 -15.03
N THR A 139 -19.13 6.22 -13.72
CA THR A 139 -19.29 4.99 -12.93
C THR A 139 -20.58 4.22 -13.24
N TYR A 140 -21.61 4.90 -13.74
CA TYR A 140 -22.86 4.26 -14.13
C TYR A 140 -22.83 3.74 -15.57
N THR A 141 -22.13 4.43 -16.46
CA THR A 141 -22.34 4.29 -17.89
C THR A 141 -21.15 3.71 -18.65
N MET A 142 -19.95 3.97 -18.18
CA MET A 142 -18.72 3.69 -18.96
C MET A 142 -17.95 2.46 -18.51
N HIS A 143 -18.38 1.77 -17.46
CA HIS A 143 -17.64 0.58 -17.02
C HIS A 143 -17.85 -0.60 -17.96
N SER A 144 -16.85 -1.48 -18.04
CA SER A 144 -16.78 -2.56 -19.01
C SER A 144 -17.95 -3.57 -18.95
N GLU A 145 -18.54 -3.77 -17.77
CA GLU A 145 -19.67 -4.70 -17.60
C GLU A 145 -20.98 -4.15 -18.19
N THR A 146 -21.17 -2.82 -18.25
CA THR A 146 -22.34 -2.22 -18.91
C THR A 146 -22.40 -2.63 -20.39
N GLU A 147 -21.26 -2.74 -21.03
CA GLU A 147 -21.11 -3.18 -22.42
C GLU A 147 -20.91 -4.70 -22.56
N GLY A 148 -21.18 -5.47 -21.50
CA GLY A 148 -21.23 -6.93 -21.54
C GLY A 148 -19.93 -7.67 -21.30
N PHE A 149 -18.80 -6.98 -21.04
CA PHE A 149 -17.56 -7.64 -20.68
C PHE A 149 -17.66 -8.29 -19.30
N LYS A 150 -17.19 -9.53 -19.19
CA LYS A 150 -17.05 -10.24 -17.91
C LYS A 150 -15.75 -11.01 -17.89
N VAL A 151 -15.01 -10.86 -16.79
CA VAL A 151 -13.82 -11.67 -16.54
C VAL A 151 -14.24 -13.11 -16.27
N LYS A 152 -13.81 -14.03 -17.15
CA LYS A 152 -14.11 -15.47 -17.02
C LYS A 152 -12.99 -16.22 -16.32
N VAL A 153 -11.75 -15.84 -16.58
CA VAL A 153 -10.54 -16.47 -16.06
C VAL A 153 -9.68 -15.40 -15.39
N PRO A 154 -9.24 -15.61 -14.15
CA PRO A 154 -8.35 -14.66 -13.49
C PRO A 154 -6.99 -14.64 -14.17
N GLY A 155 -6.34 -13.48 -14.22
CA GLY A 155 -5.04 -13.32 -14.84
C GLY A 155 -4.72 -11.88 -15.20
N ARG A 156 -3.58 -11.68 -15.84
CA ARG A 156 -3.22 -10.35 -16.37
C ARG A 156 -4.04 -10.04 -17.62
N TYR A 157 -4.55 -8.83 -17.66
CA TYR A 157 -5.28 -8.28 -18.80
C TYR A 157 -4.63 -6.97 -19.24
N LYS A 158 -4.56 -6.75 -20.56
CA LYS A 158 -4.21 -5.48 -21.17
C LYS A 158 -5.50 -4.72 -21.48
N VAL A 159 -5.63 -3.54 -20.91
CA VAL A 159 -6.71 -2.59 -21.19
C VAL A 159 -6.15 -1.49 -22.07
N GLU A 160 -6.73 -1.29 -23.24
CA GLU A 160 -6.36 -0.22 -24.17
C GLU A 160 -7.58 0.65 -24.42
N LEU A 161 -7.41 1.97 -24.31
CA LEU A 161 -8.46 2.96 -24.50
C LEU A 161 -8.03 3.98 -25.56
N GLU A 162 -8.98 4.48 -26.35
CA GLU A 162 -8.74 5.60 -27.26
C GLU A 162 -9.62 6.76 -26.85
N ALA A 163 -8.98 7.85 -26.41
CA ALA A 163 -9.62 9.01 -25.83
C ALA A 163 -8.96 10.33 -26.24
N TYR A 164 -9.69 11.43 -26.09
CA TYR A 164 -9.19 12.79 -26.35
C TYR A 164 -9.99 13.82 -25.52
N PRO A 165 -9.40 15.03 -25.25
CA PRO A 165 -10.11 16.11 -24.60
C PRO A 165 -11.28 16.60 -25.45
N TYR A 166 -12.46 16.71 -24.87
CA TYR A 166 -13.63 17.30 -25.51
C TYR A 166 -13.86 18.71 -24.98
N GLN A 167 -13.79 19.70 -25.87
CA GLN A 167 -13.95 21.13 -25.58
C GLN A 167 -13.07 21.70 -24.44
N ALA A 168 -12.11 20.93 -23.95
CA ALA A 168 -11.22 21.36 -22.87
C ALA A 168 -10.20 22.41 -23.32
N TRP A 169 -9.95 23.38 -22.47
CA TRP A 169 -8.99 24.49 -22.68
C TRP A 169 -7.62 24.17 -22.10
N SER A 170 -7.57 23.22 -21.17
CA SER A 170 -6.36 22.70 -20.53
C SER A 170 -6.27 21.19 -20.71
N PRO A 171 -5.10 20.58 -20.48
CA PRO A 171 -5.00 19.13 -20.42
C PRO A 171 -5.95 18.53 -19.37
N VAL A 172 -6.67 17.46 -19.74
CA VAL A 172 -7.55 16.70 -18.85
C VAL A 172 -6.99 15.32 -18.63
N THR A 173 -7.33 14.67 -17.52
CA THR A 173 -6.80 13.36 -17.17
C THR A 173 -7.86 12.27 -17.28
N LEU A 174 -7.59 11.26 -18.12
CA LEU A 174 -8.33 10.01 -18.11
C LEU A 174 -7.77 9.13 -17.00
N THR A 175 -8.59 8.84 -16.00
CA THR A 175 -8.29 7.84 -14.98
C THR A 175 -8.95 6.52 -15.31
N VAL A 176 -8.30 5.43 -14.96
CA VAL A 176 -8.81 4.06 -15.18
C VAL A 176 -8.78 3.33 -13.85
N TYR A 177 -9.93 2.86 -13.42
CA TYR A 177 -10.09 2.13 -12.17
C TYR A 177 -10.42 0.67 -12.42
N ARG A 178 -10.01 -0.17 -11.49
CA ARG A 178 -10.50 -1.52 -11.29
C ARG A 178 -11.48 -1.50 -10.12
N GLY A 179 -12.60 -2.15 -10.26
CA GLY A 179 -13.62 -2.21 -9.22
C GLY A 179 -14.57 -3.38 -9.40
N ILE A 180 -15.66 -3.37 -8.65
CA ILE A 180 -16.74 -4.34 -8.74
C ILE A 180 -18.06 -3.62 -8.97
N LYS A 181 -19.04 -4.33 -9.48
CA LYS A 181 -20.39 -3.78 -9.63
C LYS A 181 -21.13 -3.79 -8.31
N GLN A 182 -21.60 -2.62 -7.90
CA GLN A 182 -22.41 -2.41 -6.71
C GLN A 182 -23.80 -1.90 -7.14
N GLY A 183 -24.74 -2.81 -7.33
CA GLY A 183 -26.05 -2.45 -7.89
C GLY A 183 -25.94 -2.01 -9.34
N VAL A 184 -26.17 -0.72 -9.61
CA VAL A 184 -26.04 -0.12 -10.96
C VAL A 184 -24.74 0.66 -11.14
N VAL A 185 -23.95 0.85 -10.07
CA VAL A 185 -22.71 1.64 -10.05
C VAL A 185 -21.51 0.72 -10.04
N ALA A 186 -20.44 1.14 -10.70
CA ALA A 186 -19.12 0.54 -10.49
C ALA A 186 -18.45 1.18 -9.27
N SER A 187 -17.88 0.37 -8.38
CA SER A 187 -16.91 0.88 -7.41
C SER A 187 -15.62 1.27 -8.15
N MET A 188 -14.93 2.27 -7.62
CA MET A 188 -13.61 2.69 -8.08
C MET A 188 -12.60 2.38 -6.98
N ASP A 189 -12.36 1.07 -6.74
CA ASP A 189 -11.59 0.61 -5.59
C ASP A 189 -10.09 0.85 -5.78
N ASP A 190 -9.58 0.55 -6.99
CA ASP A 190 -8.16 0.65 -7.31
C ASP A 190 -7.93 1.50 -8.55
N LEU A 191 -7.18 2.58 -8.42
CA LEU A 191 -6.69 3.37 -9.54
C LEU A 191 -5.53 2.62 -10.21
N ILE A 192 -5.75 2.12 -11.43
CA ILE A 192 -4.78 1.32 -12.18
C ILE A 192 -4.04 2.10 -13.28
N GLY A 193 -4.52 3.28 -13.63
CA GLY A 193 -3.86 4.15 -14.61
C GLY A 193 -4.40 5.57 -14.62
N SER A 194 -3.50 6.53 -14.93
CA SER A 194 -3.83 7.94 -15.14
C SER A 194 -3.10 8.42 -16.39
N PHE A 195 -3.82 9.07 -17.31
CA PHE A 195 -3.28 9.45 -18.60
C PHE A 195 -3.66 10.89 -18.93
N ASP A 196 -2.66 11.74 -19.12
CA ASP A 196 -2.88 13.10 -19.56
C ASP A 196 -3.23 13.13 -21.05
N LEU A 197 -4.36 13.74 -21.34
CA LEU A 197 -4.84 14.02 -22.68
C LEU A 197 -4.63 15.50 -22.98
N VAL A 198 -3.67 15.79 -23.83
CA VAL A 198 -3.22 17.17 -24.12
C VAL A 198 -3.80 17.68 -25.44
N ASP A 199 -3.81 16.82 -26.46
CA ASP A 199 -4.21 17.16 -27.81
C ASP A 199 -5.65 16.74 -28.08
N LYS A 200 -6.39 17.51 -28.87
CA LYS A 200 -7.75 17.17 -29.33
C LYS A 200 -7.79 16.00 -30.33
N THR A 201 -6.64 15.38 -30.61
CA THR A 201 -6.57 14.18 -31.43
C THR A 201 -6.71 12.91 -30.59
N PRO A 202 -7.47 11.91 -31.05
CA PRO A 202 -7.60 10.65 -30.32
C PRO A 202 -6.23 10.00 -30.05
N ARG A 203 -5.98 9.72 -28.76
CA ARG A 203 -4.76 9.06 -28.29
C ARG A 203 -5.08 7.70 -27.74
N ARG A 204 -4.23 6.71 -28.06
CA ARG A 204 -4.29 5.38 -27.45
C ARG A 204 -3.43 5.33 -26.20
N VAL A 205 -4.03 4.87 -25.14
CA VAL A 205 -3.36 4.63 -23.84
C VAL A 205 -3.63 3.18 -23.43
N ALA A 206 -2.69 2.59 -22.69
CA ALA A 206 -2.85 1.20 -22.26
C ALA A 206 -2.29 0.99 -20.85
N VAL A 207 -2.93 0.11 -20.11
CA VAL A 207 -2.50 -0.36 -18.79
C VAL A 207 -2.64 -1.88 -18.71
N GLN A 208 -1.79 -2.53 -17.93
CA GLN A 208 -1.94 -3.94 -17.59
C GLN A 208 -2.33 -4.06 -16.11
N THR A 209 -3.29 -4.94 -15.83
CA THR A 209 -3.75 -5.19 -14.47
C THR A 209 -4.17 -6.66 -14.32
N TYR A 210 -4.12 -7.16 -13.10
CA TYR A 210 -4.66 -8.48 -12.77
C TYR A 210 -6.16 -8.36 -12.54
N LEU A 211 -6.98 -9.14 -13.24
CA LEU A 211 -8.43 -9.17 -13.10
C LEU A 211 -8.91 -10.54 -12.63
N LYS A 212 -9.96 -10.53 -11.83
CA LYS A 212 -10.67 -11.71 -11.31
C LYS A 212 -12.13 -11.69 -11.76
N PRO A 213 -12.80 -12.85 -11.78
CA PRO A 213 -14.25 -12.88 -11.99
C PRO A 213 -14.98 -11.92 -11.04
N GLY A 214 -15.95 -11.16 -11.59
CA GLY A 214 -16.68 -10.14 -10.86
C GLY A 214 -16.04 -8.74 -10.87
N GLN A 215 -14.77 -8.62 -11.27
CA GLN A 215 -14.12 -7.31 -11.45
C GLN A 215 -14.40 -6.72 -12.82
N LEU A 216 -14.34 -5.40 -12.87
CA LEU A 216 -14.59 -4.60 -14.07
C LEU A 216 -13.57 -3.45 -14.19
N ILE A 217 -13.55 -2.83 -15.35
CA ILE A 217 -12.75 -1.63 -15.65
C ILE A 217 -13.70 -0.45 -15.79
N ALA A 218 -13.40 0.63 -15.07
CA ALA A 218 -14.15 1.88 -15.10
C ALA A 218 -13.25 3.06 -15.46
N PRO A 219 -13.33 3.62 -16.68
CA PRO A 219 -12.70 4.87 -17.01
C PRO A 219 -13.49 6.04 -16.40
N ALA A 220 -12.79 7.09 -15.98
CA ALA A 220 -13.40 8.31 -15.45
C ALA A 220 -12.67 9.57 -15.93
N PRO A 221 -13.39 10.67 -16.16
CA PRO A 221 -12.80 11.97 -16.47
C PRO A 221 -12.34 12.61 -15.17
N THR A 222 -11.17 13.21 -15.20
CA THR A 222 -10.64 13.93 -14.05
C THR A 222 -10.03 15.24 -14.53
N GLU A 223 -9.98 16.24 -13.64
CA GLU A 223 -9.55 17.60 -13.99
C GLU A 223 -10.40 18.25 -15.09
N VAL A 224 -11.67 17.89 -15.11
CA VAL A 224 -12.69 18.54 -15.93
C VAL A 224 -13.38 19.57 -15.07
N ASP A 225 -13.44 20.80 -15.54
CA ASP A 225 -14.11 21.88 -14.82
C ASP A 225 -15.61 21.60 -14.69
N GLN A 226 -16.06 21.56 -13.44
CA GLN A 226 -17.46 21.40 -13.13
C GLN A 226 -18.06 22.75 -12.73
N PRO A 227 -19.27 23.08 -13.18
CA PRO A 227 -19.97 24.25 -12.69
C PRO A 227 -20.11 24.22 -11.17
N LYS A 228 -19.68 25.28 -10.49
CA LYS A 228 -19.82 25.42 -9.03
C LYS A 228 -21.14 26.10 -8.70
N ASN A 229 -21.79 25.62 -7.65
CA ASN A 229 -22.96 26.33 -7.09
C ASN A 229 -22.48 27.67 -6.49
N LEU A 230 -23.06 28.76 -6.91
CA LEU A 230 -22.72 30.13 -6.46
C LEU A 230 -23.98 30.80 -5.91
N ASP A 231 -23.83 31.50 -4.82
CA ASP A 231 -24.82 32.40 -4.21
C ASP A 231 -24.09 33.70 -3.85
N PRO A 232 -23.79 34.56 -4.87
CA PRO A 232 -22.91 35.70 -4.70
C PRO A 232 -23.53 36.81 -3.84
N ASP A 233 -24.84 36.93 -3.80
CA ASP A 233 -25.56 37.93 -2.99
C ASP A 233 -26.06 37.39 -1.64
N GLN A 234 -25.84 36.11 -1.39
CA GLN A 234 -26.18 35.41 -0.14
C GLN A 234 -27.67 35.49 0.22
N ASP A 235 -28.53 35.52 -0.77
CA ASP A 235 -29.98 35.54 -0.59
C ASP A 235 -30.59 34.15 -0.32
N GLY A 236 -29.75 33.11 -0.34
CA GLY A 236 -30.13 31.73 -0.15
C GLY A 236 -30.60 31.02 -1.43
N VAL A 237 -30.41 31.66 -2.59
CA VAL A 237 -30.72 31.12 -3.91
C VAL A 237 -29.41 30.89 -4.69
N ALA A 238 -29.16 29.66 -5.15
CA ALA A 238 -28.00 29.37 -5.96
C ALA A 238 -28.23 29.71 -7.43
N GLU A 239 -27.39 30.54 -8.03
CA GLU A 239 -27.57 31.03 -9.41
C GLU A 239 -27.07 30.07 -10.48
N ASN A 240 -26.05 29.24 -10.17
CA ASN A 240 -25.36 28.40 -11.13
C ASN A 240 -25.39 26.90 -10.76
N ALA A 241 -26.37 26.47 -9.98
CA ALA A 241 -26.48 25.06 -9.65
C ALA A 241 -26.89 24.25 -10.89
N VAL A 242 -26.17 23.18 -11.17
CA VAL A 242 -26.52 22.25 -12.25
C VAL A 242 -27.27 21.06 -11.63
N ASN A 243 -28.59 21.05 -11.80
CA ASN A 243 -29.39 19.90 -11.40
C ASN A 243 -29.52 18.93 -12.58
N TYR A 244 -28.69 17.89 -12.56
CA TYR A 244 -28.63 16.87 -13.61
C TYR A 244 -29.89 15.99 -13.70
N TYR A 245 -30.81 16.10 -12.75
CA TYR A 245 -32.04 15.32 -12.66
C TYR A 245 -33.29 16.11 -12.99
N ALA A 246 -33.22 17.44 -13.08
CA ALA A 246 -34.39 18.26 -13.43
C ALA A 246 -34.67 18.15 -14.94
N PRO A 247 -35.94 17.90 -15.33
CA PRO A 247 -36.32 17.80 -16.75
C PRO A 247 -36.06 19.09 -17.54
N GLU A 248 -35.99 20.23 -16.86
CA GLU A 248 -35.81 21.56 -17.43
C GLU A 248 -34.34 21.86 -17.72
N ASN A 249 -33.41 21.34 -16.93
CA ASN A 249 -31.99 21.37 -17.20
C ASN A 249 -31.69 20.34 -18.28
N ASN A 250 -31.60 20.81 -19.52
CA ASN A 250 -31.39 19.92 -20.65
C ASN A 250 -29.95 19.39 -20.65
N VAL A 251 -29.67 18.43 -19.76
CA VAL A 251 -28.39 17.72 -19.62
C VAL A 251 -27.86 17.25 -20.98
N ARG A 252 -28.76 16.95 -21.93
CA ARG A 252 -28.43 16.48 -23.28
C ARG A 252 -27.76 17.55 -24.14
N THR A 253 -27.97 18.81 -23.83
CA THR A 253 -27.34 19.95 -24.51
C THR A 253 -26.14 20.50 -23.76
N TYR A 254 -25.67 19.82 -22.73
CA TYR A 254 -24.48 20.25 -22.01
C TYR A 254 -23.26 20.22 -22.95
N GLU A 255 -22.56 21.34 -23.02
CA GLU A 255 -21.40 21.57 -23.90
C GLU A 255 -20.16 22.02 -23.12
N GLY A 256 -20.02 21.59 -21.89
CA GLY A 256 -18.83 21.85 -21.09
C GLY A 256 -17.64 20.97 -21.49
N GLU A 257 -16.57 21.12 -20.73
CA GLU A 257 -15.38 20.28 -20.87
C GLU A 257 -15.66 18.81 -20.52
N GLY A 258 -14.94 17.90 -21.18
CA GLY A 258 -15.10 16.48 -20.97
C GLY A 258 -13.98 15.66 -21.58
N ILE A 259 -14.09 14.34 -21.43
CA ILE A 259 -13.23 13.36 -22.11
C ILE A 259 -14.09 12.54 -23.06
N ALA A 260 -13.75 12.60 -24.34
CA ALA A 260 -14.35 11.81 -25.39
C ALA A 260 -13.62 10.47 -25.53
N MET A 261 -14.36 9.36 -25.49
CA MET A 261 -13.85 8.01 -25.67
C MET A 261 -14.45 7.35 -26.91
N LYS A 262 -13.60 6.79 -27.76
CA LYS A 262 -14.01 6.04 -28.97
C LYS A 262 -14.20 4.57 -28.68
N TYR A 263 -13.22 3.94 -28.04
CA TYR A 263 -13.33 2.54 -27.66
C TYR A 263 -12.53 2.21 -26.40
N MET A 264 -12.83 1.05 -25.83
CA MET A 264 -12.01 0.35 -24.88
C MET A 264 -11.85 -1.09 -25.35
N SER A 265 -10.65 -1.65 -25.30
CA SER A 265 -10.44 -3.07 -25.50
C SER A 265 -9.77 -3.71 -24.30
N ILE A 266 -10.23 -4.91 -23.96
CA ILE A 266 -9.71 -5.70 -22.85
C ILE A 266 -9.28 -7.04 -23.40
N GLU A 267 -7.99 -7.35 -23.30
CA GLU A 267 -7.38 -8.55 -23.87
C GLU A 267 -6.72 -9.37 -22.77
N GLY A 268 -7.09 -10.62 -22.64
CA GLY A 268 -6.53 -11.52 -21.65
C GLY A 268 -7.32 -12.82 -21.44
N PRO A 269 -6.88 -13.68 -20.51
CA PRO A 269 -5.66 -13.52 -19.73
C PRO A 269 -4.41 -13.60 -20.61
N ILE A 270 -3.40 -12.77 -20.29
CA ILE A 270 -2.13 -12.77 -21.00
C ILE A 270 -1.19 -13.77 -20.33
N THR A 271 -0.70 -14.72 -21.09
CA THR A 271 0.27 -15.71 -20.65
C THR A 271 1.47 -15.70 -21.58
N GLU A 272 2.66 -15.37 -21.08
CA GLU A 272 3.88 -15.32 -21.90
C GLU A 272 4.33 -16.73 -22.29
N SER A 273 4.30 -17.65 -21.33
CA SER A 273 4.62 -19.07 -21.54
C SER A 273 3.57 -19.97 -20.90
N TRP A 274 3.49 -21.22 -21.38
CA TRP A 274 2.62 -22.22 -20.78
C TRP A 274 3.31 -23.59 -20.75
N PRO A 275 3.32 -24.30 -19.59
CA PRO A 275 2.90 -23.81 -18.27
C PRO A 275 3.59 -22.52 -17.85
N PRO A 276 3.06 -21.76 -16.89
CA PRO A 276 3.69 -20.53 -16.40
C PRO A 276 5.10 -20.77 -15.87
N VAL A 277 5.93 -19.72 -15.84
CA VAL A 277 7.32 -19.78 -15.35
C VAL A 277 7.40 -20.34 -13.94
N SER A 278 6.45 -20.00 -13.07
CA SER A 278 6.29 -20.56 -11.72
C SER A 278 6.24 -22.09 -11.73
N THR A 279 5.37 -22.65 -12.56
CA THR A 279 5.22 -24.11 -12.71
C THR A 279 6.49 -24.75 -13.29
N GLN A 280 7.09 -24.13 -14.31
CA GLN A 280 8.31 -24.65 -14.93
C GLN A 280 9.50 -24.67 -13.96
N LYS A 281 9.66 -23.63 -13.15
CA LYS A 281 10.73 -23.56 -12.14
C LYS A 281 10.52 -24.60 -11.05
N LEU A 282 9.31 -24.69 -10.50
CA LEU A 282 9.00 -25.59 -9.41
C LEU A 282 9.12 -27.07 -9.84
N LEU A 283 8.59 -27.41 -11.01
CA LEU A 283 8.60 -28.78 -11.57
C LEU A 283 9.79 -29.03 -12.53
N LYS A 284 10.88 -28.30 -12.38
CA LYS A 284 12.08 -28.50 -13.21
C LYS A 284 12.55 -29.96 -13.12
N GLY A 285 12.72 -30.61 -14.28
CA GLY A 285 13.10 -32.01 -14.38
C GLY A 285 11.92 -32.96 -14.63
N VAL A 286 10.69 -32.46 -14.58
CA VAL A 286 9.48 -33.19 -14.99
C VAL A 286 9.17 -32.82 -16.45
N GLU A 287 8.93 -33.83 -17.29
CA GLU A 287 8.51 -33.61 -18.69
C GLU A 287 6.99 -33.47 -18.76
N PHE A 288 6.52 -32.49 -19.51
CA PHE A 288 5.10 -32.24 -19.70
C PHE A 288 4.65 -32.87 -21.04
N SER A 289 3.58 -33.68 -21.01
CA SER A 289 2.99 -34.18 -22.27
C SER A 289 2.42 -33.02 -23.09
N PRO A 290 2.30 -33.19 -24.43
CA PRO A 290 1.72 -32.15 -25.29
C PRO A 290 0.34 -31.67 -24.83
N ASN A 291 -0.47 -32.54 -24.24
CA ASN A 291 -1.81 -32.18 -23.73
C ASN A 291 -1.79 -31.31 -22.48
N CYS A 292 -0.70 -31.32 -21.71
CA CYS A 292 -0.49 -30.36 -20.62
C CYS A 292 -0.26 -28.93 -21.13
N VAL A 293 0.02 -28.77 -22.42
CA VAL A 293 0.49 -27.54 -23.08
C VAL A 293 -0.45 -27.09 -24.20
N SER A 294 -1.36 -27.97 -24.69
CA SER A 294 -2.25 -27.67 -25.82
C SER A 294 -3.59 -27.08 -25.42
N SER A 295 -4.17 -26.27 -26.32
CA SER A 295 -5.49 -25.68 -26.15
C SER A 295 -6.58 -26.70 -26.48
N LEU A 296 -7.39 -27.13 -25.49
CA LEU A 296 -8.61 -27.90 -25.73
C LEU A 296 -9.82 -27.19 -25.11
N THR A 297 -10.87 -27.13 -25.90
CA THR A 297 -12.22 -26.73 -25.52
C THR A 297 -12.97 -27.95 -25.03
N SER A 298 -13.38 -28.01 -23.75
CA SER A 298 -14.45 -28.88 -23.30
C SER A 298 -15.18 -28.29 -22.11
N GLU A 299 -16.49 -28.47 -22.09
CA GLU A 299 -17.43 -28.00 -21.05
C GLU A 299 -17.24 -28.78 -19.72
N PRO A 300 -17.63 -28.21 -18.58
CA PRO A 300 -17.34 -28.81 -17.25
C PRO A 300 -18.29 -29.98 -16.95
N THR A 301 -17.75 -31.09 -16.51
CA THR A 301 -18.48 -32.24 -15.95
C THR A 301 -18.55 -32.21 -14.43
N GLU A 302 -19.57 -32.88 -13.89
CA GLU A 302 -20.16 -32.81 -12.54
C GLU A 302 -19.21 -33.01 -11.34
N LYS A 303 -19.70 -32.52 -10.19
CA LYS A 303 -19.07 -32.41 -8.86
C LYS A 303 -18.60 -33.74 -8.29
N SER A 304 -17.37 -33.78 -7.78
CA SER A 304 -16.85 -34.84 -6.92
C SER A 304 -17.30 -34.69 -5.46
N GLN A 305 -17.48 -35.81 -4.75
CA GLN A 305 -17.90 -35.85 -3.34
C GLN A 305 -16.73 -35.44 -2.40
N PRO A 306 -17.04 -34.82 -1.24
CA PRO A 306 -16.02 -34.37 -0.29
C PRO A 306 -15.21 -35.51 0.30
N THR A 307 -13.92 -35.29 0.53
CA THR A 307 -12.99 -36.29 1.06
C THR A 307 -13.20 -36.54 2.58
N GLN A 308 -12.69 -37.67 3.09
CA GLN A 308 -12.75 -37.98 4.54
C GLN A 308 -12.09 -36.92 5.43
N LEU A 309 -11.11 -36.19 4.90
CA LEU A 309 -10.45 -35.07 5.58
C LEU A 309 -11.38 -33.86 5.74
N ASP A 310 -12.16 -33.57 4.72
CA ASP A 310 -13.14 -32.48 4.73
C ASP A 310 -14.26 -32.75 5.73
N MET A 311 -14.66 -34.04 5.88
CA MET A 311 -15.64 -34.45 6.87
C MET A 311 -15.12 -34.44 8.32
N LEU A 312 -13.83 -34.63 8.53
CA LEU A 312 -13.22 -34.51 9.86
C LEU A 312 -13.14 -33.05 10.32
N PHE A 313 -12.90 -32.11 9.37
CA PHE A 313 -12.86 -30.69 9.66
C PHE A 313 -14.26 -30.09 9.87
N ALA A 314 -15.27 -30.57 9.17
CA ALA A 314 -16.66 -30.12 9.31
C ALA A 314 -17.25 -30.40 10.71
N ASN A 315 -16.79 -31.41 11.38
CA ASN A 315 -17.26 -31.78 12.73
C ASN A 315 -16.62 -30.92 13.86
N VAL A 316 -15.57 -30.17 13.57
CA VAL A 316 -14.85 -29.34 14.56
C VAL A 316 -15.28 -27.88 14.51
N VAL A 317 -15.84 -27.43 13.39
CA VAL A 317 -16.28 -26.04 13.18
C VAL A 317 -17.70 -26.06 12.65
N GLY A 318 -18.65 -25.55 13.41
CA GLY A 318 -20.08 -25.59 13.05
C GLY A 318 -20.38 -25.13 11.61
N THR A 319 -21.19 -25.91 10.92
CA THR A 319 -21.46 -25.88 9.48
C THR A 319 -22.01 -24.57 8.89
N SER A 320 -22.52 -23.65 9.71
CA SER A 320 -23.14 -22.39 9.23
C SER A 320 -22.16 -21.29 8.84
N ASN A 321 -20.93 -21.32 9.36
CA ASN A 321 -19.89 -20.33 9.04
C ASN A 321 -18.97 -20.78 7.90
N LEU A 322 -18.85 -22.08 7.67
CA LEU A 322 -18.07 -22.66 6.57
C LEU A 322 -18.72 -22.37 5.20
N ASN A 323 -20.03 -22.49 5.09
CA ASN A 323 -20.73 -22.25 3.81
C ASN A 323 -20.63 -20.82 3.28
N LYS A 324 -20.52 -19.80 4.18
CA LYS A 324 -20.30 -18.40 3.75
C LYS A 324 -18.83 -18.15 3.34
N MET A 325 -17.89 -18.77 4.03
CA MET A 325 -16.47 -18.69 3.64
C MET A 325 -16.17 -19.50 2.37
N GLU A 326 -16.76 -20.69 2.20
CA GLU A 326 -16.62 -21.50 1.00
C GLU A 326 -17.22 -20.85 -0.24
N GLN A 327 -18.37 -20.16 -0.14
CA GLN A 327 -18.94 -19.41 -1.26
C GLN A 327 -18.05 -18.25 -1.71
N THR A 328 -17.48 -17.50 -0.76
CA THR A 328 -16.55 -16.41 -1.08
C THR A 328 -15.20 -16.93 -1.61
N LEU A 329 -14.80 -18.15 -1.23
CA LEU A 329 -13.54 -18.77 -1.60
C LEU A 329 -13.62 -19.60 -2.89
N SER A 330 -14.80 -20.17 -3.22
CA SER A 330 -15.02 -20.89 -4.49
C SER A 330 -14.99 -19.96 -5.69
N ASP A 331 -15.31 -18.68 -5.49
CA ASP A 331 -15.32 -17.67 -6.55
C ASP A 331 -13.93 -17.17 -6.93
N ILE A 332 -12.90 -17.47 -6.10
CA ILE A 332 -11.51 -17.02 -6.32
C ILE A 332 -10.64 -18.11 -6.95
N THR A 333 -11.04 -19.37 -6.90
CA THR A 333 -10.27 -20.47 -7.48
C THR A 333 -10.57 -20.62 -8.97
N PRO A 334 -9.57 -20.54 -9.86
CA PRO A 334 -9.78 -20.73 -11.29
C PRO A 334 -10.44 -22.09 -11.57
N ALA A 335 -11.41 -22.11 -12.46
CA ALA A 335 -12.19 -23.32 -12.78
C ALA A 335 -11.32 -24.52 -13.23
N PHE A 336 -10.16 -24.24 -13.82
CA PHE A 336 -9.21 -25.26 -14.26
C PHE A 336 -8.35 -25.86 -13.14
N LEU A 337 -8.34 -25.27 -11.94
CA LEU A 337 -7.65 -25.82 -10.76
C LEU A 337 -8.52 -26.82 -9.97
N LYS A 338 -9.82 -26.93 -10.29
CA LYS A 338 -10.76 -27.84 -9.62
C LYS A 338 -10.63 -29.30 -10.08
N ASN A 339 -9.91 -29.56 -11.18
CA ASN A 339 -9.65 -30.89 -11.70
C ASN A 339 -8.18 -31.25 -11.49
N ASP A 340 -7.91 -32.11 -10.53
CA ASP A 340 -6.59 -32.70 -10.28
C ASP A 340 -6.07 -33.56 -11.43
N ASP A 341 -6.88 -33.73 -12.49
CA ASP A 341 -6.56 -34.43 -13.71
C ASP A 341 -7.14 -33.71 -14.92
N PRO A 342 -6.42 -32.75 -15.50
CA PRO A 342 -6.81 -32.23 -16.81
C PRO A 342 -6.78 -33.42 -17.79
N GLU A 343 -7.93 -33.77 -18.36
CA GLU A 343 -8.07 -34.91 -19.28
C GLU A 343 -6.91 -34.96 -20.27
N GLY A 344 -6.08 -36.00 -20.18
CA GLY A 344 -4.96 -36.24 -21.07
C GLY A 344 -3.64 -35.53 -20.71
N CYS A 345 -3.53 -34.78 -19.63
CA CYS A 345 -2.24 -34.28 -19.15
C CYS A 345 -1.51 -35.38 -18.39
N SER A 346 -0.42 -35.90 -18.93
CA SER A 346 0.47 -36.82 -18.26
C SER A 346 1.85 -36.18 -18.04
N LEU A 347 2.41 -36.39 -16.87
CA LEU A 347 3.77 -35.97 -16.54
C LEU A 347 4.73 -37.12 -16.87
N GLY A 348 5.75 -36.83 -17.71
CA GLY A 348 6.83 -37.78 -18.01
C GLY A 348 7.83 -37.77 -16.89
N ILE A 349 7.88 -38.82 -16.10
CA ILE A 349 8.87 -39.02 -15.04
C ILE A 349 9.87 -40.08 -15.49
N ARG A 350 11.18 -39.77 -15.38
CA ARG A 350 12.29 -40.71 -15.70
C ARG A 350 12.74 -41.50 -14.51
N LYS A 351 12.29 -41.14 -13.31
CA LYS A 351 12.59 -41.73 -12.01
C LYS A 351 11.29 -42.04 -11.29
N THR A 352 11.37 -42.65 -10.13
CA THR A 352 10.18 -42.82 -9.29
C THR A 352 9.64 -41.47 -8.84
N GLU A 353 8.35 -41.41 -8.54
CA GLU A 353 7.69 -40.18 -8.06
C GLU A 353 8.35 -39.64 -6.78
N HIS A 354 8.75 -40.56 -5.87
CA HIS A 354 9.47 -40.18 -4.67
C HIS A 354 10.84 -39.53 -4.97
N GLU A 355 11.62 -40.08 -5.93
CA GLU A 355 12.91 -39.50 -6.33
C GLU A 355 12.73 -38.13 -6.94
N HIS A 356 11.68 -37.87 -7.74
CA HIS A 356 11.37 -36.57 -8.27
C HIS A 356 10.98 -35.57 -7.15
N ILE A 357 10.22 -35.99 -6.16
CA ILE A 357 9.88 -35.19 -4.98
C ILE A 357 11.17 -34.80 -4.24
N VAL A 358 12.08 -35.71 -4.01
CA VAL A 358 13.38 -35.43 -3.37
C VAL A 358 14.15 -34.36 -4.15
N GLU A 359 14.31 -34.53 -5.46
CA GLU A 359 15.03 -33.58 -6.30
C GLU A 359 14.40 -32.17 -6.32
N ILE A 360 13.08 -32.09 -6.29
CA ILE A 360 12.37 -30.80 -6.20
C ILE A 360 12.63 -30.17 -4.83
N LEU A 361 12.55 -30.96 -3.75
CA LEU A 361 12.78 -30.47 -2.39
C LEU A 361 14.23 -30.07 -2.14
N GLU A 362 15.22 -30.75 -2.73
CA GLU A 362 16.65 -30.37 -2.66
C GLU A 362 16.90 -28.95 -3.22
N ARG A 363 16.12 -28.50 -4.20
CA ARG A 363 16.21 -27.16 -4.75
C ARG A 363 15.32 -26.16 -3.98
N PHE A 364 14.14 -26.57 -3.58
CA PHE A 364 13.14 -25.70 -2.99
C PHE A 364 13.38 -25.39 -1.52
N ALA A 365 13.70 -26.42 -0.71
CA ALA A 365 13.80 -26.27 0.73
C ALA A 365 14.93 -25.33 1.19
N PRO A 366 16.15 -25.33 0.57
CA PRO A 366 17.18 -24.36 0.94
C PRO A 366 16.78 -22.92 0.67
N LEU A 367 16.09 -22.63 -0.43
CA LEU A 367 15.56 -21.31 -0.73
C LEU A 367 14.48 -20.90 0.28
N ALA A 368 13.54 -21.80 0.57
CA ALA A 368 12.45 -21.55 1.51
C ALA A 368 12.98 -21.34 2.94
N PHE A 369 13.94 -22.13 3.39
CA PHE A 369 14.52 -22.02 4.73
C PHE A 369 15.67 -21.02 4.82
N ARG A 370 16.13 -20.52 3.67
CA ARG A 370 17.20 -19.49 3.57
C ARG A 370 18.51 -19.95 4.23
N ARG A 371 18.77 -21.28 4.19
CA ARG A 371 19.97 -21.94 4.72
C ARG A 371 20.18 -23.29 4.03
N PRO A 372 21.37 -23.86 4.12
CA PRO A 372 21.59 -25.24 3.73
C PRO A 372 20.65 -26.21 4.49
N VAL A 373 20.16 -27.22 3.79
CA VAL A 373 19.25 -28.25 4.34
C VAL A 373 19.94 -29.59 4.21
N SER A 374 19.99 -30.34 5.30
CA SER A 374 20.64 -31.66 5.31
C SER A 374 19.84 -32.69 4.51
N GLU A 375 20.53 -33.71 3.98
CA GLU A 375 19.91 -34.83 3.28
C GLU A 375 18.83 -35.50 4.13
N SER A 376 19.06 -35.65 5.43
CA SER A 376 18.07 -36.22 6.36
C SER A 376 16.83 -35.35 6.51
N GLU A 377 16.94 -34.01 6.50
CA GLU A 377 15.80 -33.09 6.50
C GLU A 377 14.99 -33.24 5.21
N ILE A 378 15.69 -33.29 4.05
CA ILE A 378 15.03 -33.51 2.74
C ILE A 378 14.27 -34.80 2.70
N GLN A 379 14.88 -35.93 3.17
CA GLN A 379 14.21 -37.23 3.21
C GLN A 379 13.01 -37.22 4.15
N ASN A 380 13.09 -36.55 5.30
CA ASN A 380 11.97 -36.42 6.23
C ASN A 380 10.80 -35.65 5.60
N LEU A 381 11.10 -34.58 4.85
CA LEU A 381 10.09 -33.83 4.11
C LEU A 381 9.47 -34.68 2.99
N ALA A 382 10.29 -35.36 2.19
CA ALA A 382 9.82 -36.23 1.11
C ALA A 382 8.93 -37.37 1.62
N ASN A 383 9.25 -37.95 2.79
CA ASN A 383 8.46 -39.01 3.42
C ASN A 383 7.03 -38.57 3.78
N LEU A 384 6.75 -37.27 3.90
CA LEU A 384 5.38 -36.75 4.09
C LEU A 384 4.48 -37.07 2.88
N ALA A 385 5.05 -37.27 1.69
CA ALA A 385 4.32 -37.61 0.47
C ALA A 385 3.96 -39.12 0.41
N THR A 386 4.64 -39.99 1.17
CA THR A 386 4.50 -41.44 1.08
C THR A 386 3.06 -41.95 1.25
N PRO A 387 2.25 -41.45 2.22
CA PRO A 387 0.87 -41.90 2.36
C PRO A 387 -0.02 -41.58 1.14
N VAL A 388 0.28 -40.50 0.47
CA VAL A 388 -0.46 -40.07 -0.74
C VAL A 388 -0.06 -40.91 -1.92
N LEU A 389 1.25 -41.19 -2.11
CA LEU A 389 1.75 -42.08 -3.15
C LEU A 389 1.23 -43.49 -2.99
N ALA A 390 1.15 -44.02 -1.76
CA ALA A 390 0.64 -45.37 -1.46
C ALA A 390 -0.84 -45.55 -1.85
N ASN A 391 -1.61 -44.49 -1.97
CA ASN A 391 -3.02 -44.52 -2.39
C ASN A 391 -3.21 -44.29 -3.90
N GLU A 392 -2.18 -44.61 -4.70
CA GLU A 392 -2.17 -44.45 -6.17
C GLU A 392 -2.46 -42.99 -6.64
N ARG A 393 -2.25 -42.03 -5.75
CA ARG A 393 -2.38 -40.61 -6.09
C ARG A 393 -1.11 -40.09 -6.80
N ARG A 394 -1.30 -39.11 -7.63
CA ARG A 394 -0.29 -38.65 -8.58
C ARG A 394 0.81 -37.83 -7.93
N LEU A 395 1.93 -37.69 -8.61
CA LEU A 395 3.11 -36.91 -8.23
C LEU A 395 2.75 -35.52 -7.66
N LEU A 396 1.85 -34.78 -8.31
CA LEU A 396 1.51 -33.41 -7.91
C LEU A 396 0.77 -33.35 -6.58
N GLU A 397 -0.22 -34.24 -6.35
CA GLU A 397 -0.92 -34.30 -5.08
C GLU A 397 0.04 -34.66 -3.94
N ALA A 398 0.92 -35.60 -4.20
CA ALA A 398 1.92 -36.06 -3.23
C ALA A 398 2.95 -34.96 -2.93
N LEU A 399 3.43 -34.23 -3.95
CA LEU A 399 4.38 -33.13 -3.84
C LEU A 399 3.80 -31.93 -3.04
N ARG A 400 2.50 -31.67 -3.18
CA ARG A 400 1.86 -30.56 -2.44
C ARG A 400 1.98 -30.71 -0.92
N VAL A 401 2.00 -31.94 -0.39
CA VAL A 401 2.08 -32.18 1.06
C VAL A 401 3.39 -31.63 1.66
N PRO A 402 4.58 -32.01 1.19
CA PRO A 402 5.82 -31.44 1.71
C PRO A 402 5.97 -29.95 1.40
N LEU A 403 5.55 -29.46 0.23
CA LEU A 403 5.62 -28.03 -0.10
C LEU A 403 4.77 -27.20 0.86
N ARG A 404 3.51 -27.59 1.10
CA ARG A 404 2.63 -26.95 2.09
C ARG A 404 3.23 -26.99 3.49
N SER A 405 3.81 -28.14 3.88
CA SER A 405 4.49 -28.30 5.17
C SER A 405 5.65 -27.32 5.31
N ILE A 406 6.48 -27.14 4.26
CA ILE A 406 7.58 -26.17 4.23
C ILE A 406 7.05 -24.76 4.45
N LEU A 407 6.09 -24.33 3.63
CA LEU A 407 5.55 -22.94 3.62
C LEU A 407 4.82 -22.55 4.91
N SER A 408 4.41 -23.53 5.72
CA SER A 408 3.76 -23.31 7.02
C SER A 408 4.62 -23.68 8.22
N SER A 409 5.86 -24.13 7.99
CA SER A 409 6.76 -24.59 9.04
C SER A 409 7.42 -23.43 9.82
N PRO A 410 7.82 -23.65 11.07
CA PRO A 410 8.61 -22.67 11.81
C PRO A 410 9.91 -22.26 11.08
N SER A 411 10.58 -23.18 10.39
CA SER A 411 11.81 -22.90 9.62
C SER A 411 11.58 -21.91 8.48
N PHE A 412 10.37 -21.85 7.93
CA PHE A 412 9.98 -20.87 6.93
C PHE A 412 9.47 -19.57 7.58
N LEU A 413 8.58 -19.69 8.57
CA LEU A 413 7.88 -18.56 9.15
C LEU A 413 8.76 -17.67 10.04
N TYR A 414 9.81 -18.21 10.64
CA TYR A 414 10.65 -17.45 11.55
C TYR A 414 12.02 -17.16 10.95
N GLN A 415 12.54 -15.99 11.28
CA GLN A 415 13.95 -15.68 11.00
C GLN A 415 14.79 -16.41 12.05
N ALA A 416 15.43 -17.49 11.60
CA ALA A 416 16.29 -18.31 12.44
C ALA A 416 17.66 -17.62 12.69
N GLY A 417 18.37 -18.10 13.69
CA GLY A 417 19.70 -17.71 14.06
C GLY A 417 20.00 -18.17 15.47
N GLU A 418 21.21 -18.58 15.73
CA GLU A 418 21.66 -18.90 17.10
C GLU A 418 21.85 -17.62 17.90
N SER A 419 21.84 -17.72 19.23
CA SER A 419 22.16 -16.58 20.10
C SER A 419 23.62 -16.18 19.94
N GLY A 420 23.90 -14.90 19.82
CA GLY A 420 25.24 -14.36 19.59
C GLY A 420 25.42 -13.77 18.19
N ASP A 421 26.62 -13.93 17.61
CA ASP A 421 26.91 -13.45 16.26
C ASP A 421 26.15 -14.30 15.22
N LEU A 422 25.43 -13.63 14.31
CA LEU A 422 24.72 -14.32 13.23
C LEU A 422 25.73 -15.07 12.33
N ASP A 423 25.37 -16.26 11.87
CA ASP A 423 26.05 -16.87 10.72
C ASP A 423 25.75 -16.10 9.43
N ASP A 424 26.44 -16.43 8.33
CA ASP A 424 26.29 -15.69 7.07
C ASP A 424 24.91 -15.85 6.45
N HIS A 425 24.26 -17.01 6.56
CA HIS A 425 22.90 -17.25 6.06
C HIS A 425 21.84 -16.46 6.87
N SER A 426 21.98 -16.46 8.19
CA SER A 426 21.12 -15.66 9.07
C SER A 426 21.30 -14.16 8.82
N LEU A 427 22.52 -13.70 8.53
CA LEU A 427 22.81 -12.31 8.17
C LEU A 427 22.22 -11.97 6.80
N ALA A 428 22.37 -12.85 5.79
CA ALA A 428 21.76 -12.69 4.46
C ALA A 428 20.23 -12.57 4.58
N SER A 429 19.61 -13.45 5.37
CA SER A 429 18.18 -13.41 5.65
C SER A 429 17.78 -12.07 6.30
N ARG A 430 18.43 -11.67 7.40
CA ARG A 430 18.12 -10.40 8.08
C ARG A 430 18.27 -9.19 7.15
N LEU A 431 19.35 -9.15 6.38
CA LEU A 431 19.61 -8.07 5.42
C LEU A 431 18.52 -8.00 4.34
N SER A 432 18.15 -9.14 3.78
CA SER A 432 17.13 -9.21 2.73
C SER A 432 15.76 -8.79 3.23
N TYR A 433 15.33 -9.29 4.38
CA TYR A 433 14.06 -8.85 4.98
C TYR A 433 14.06 -7.40 5.44
N PHE A 434 15.20 -6.84 5.77
CA PHE A 434 15.33 -5.41 6.06
C PHE A 434 15.13 -4.56 4.81
N LEU A 435 15.86 -4.85 3.71
CA LEU A 435 15.95 -3.96 2.55
C LEU A 435 15.00 -4.34 1.39
N TRP A 436 14.50 -5.58 1.33
CA TRP A 436 13.60 -6.07 0.29
C TRP A 436 12.27 -6.63 0.81
N ARG A 437 12.14 -6.77 2.13
CA ARG A 437 10.96 -7.38 2.77
C ARG A 437 10.68 -8.80 2.30
N SER A 438 11.68 -9.50 1.79
CA SER A 438 11.58 -10.83 1.19
C SER A 438 12.85 -11.63 1.40
N MET A 439 12.86 -12.87 0.89
CA MET A 439 13.98 -13.79 0.97
C MET A 439 15.23 -13.28 0.24
N PRO A 440 16.44 -13.76 0.64
CA PRO A 440 17.68 -13.48 -0.08
C PRO A 440 17.62 -13.97 -1.53
N ASP A 441 18.30 -13.26 -2.42
CA ASP A 441 18.55 -13.73 -3.79
C ASP A 441 19.75 -14.68 -3.85
N ASP A 442 19.95 -15.24 -5.04
CA ASP A 442 21.03 -16.22 -5.28
C ASP A 442 22.42 -15.62 -4.98
N GLU A 443 22.64 -14.32 -5.24
CA GLU A 443 23.92 -13.64 -4.96
C GLU A 443 24.20 -13.58 -3.46
N LEU A 444 23.21 -13.20 -2.64
CA LEU A 444 23.35 -13.17 -1.19
C LEU A 444 23.57 -14.56 -0.60
N LEU A 445 22.84 -15.57 -1.12
CA LEU A 445 22.98 -16.96 -0.67
C LEU A 445 24.36 -17.52 -1.05
N ASP A 446 24.88 -17.22 -2.24
CA ASP A 446 26.23 -17.64 -2.69
C ASP A 446 27.34 -17.02 -1.83
N LEU A 447 27.22 -15.73 -1.48
CA LEU A 447 28.15 -15.06 -0.58
C LEU A 447 28.09 -15.63 0.85
N ALA A 448 26.89 -16.02 1.31
CA ALA A 448 26.72 -16.67 2.60
C ALA A 448 27.31 -18.09 2.62
N GLU A 449 27.12 -18.86 1.56
CA GLU A 449 27.71 -20.21 1.43
C GLU A 449 29.25 -20.16 1.38
N LYS A 450 29.82 -19.14 0.74
CA LYS A 450 31.28 -18.89 0.73
C LYS A 450 31.81 -18.39 2.08
N GLY A 451 30.96 -18.01 3.02
CA GLY A 451 31.34 -17.53 4.35
C GLY A 451 32.02 -16.15 4.34
N ILE A 452 31.77 -15.32 3.31
CA ILE A 452 32.40 -13.99 3.13
C ILE A 452 31.45 -12.82 3.29
N LEU A 453 30.16 -13.06 3.48
CA LEU A 453 29.17 -11.99 3.60
C LEU A 453 29.42 -11.08 4.81
N LYS A 454 30.01 -11.61 5.88
CA LYS A 454 30.37 -10.85 7.09
C LYS A 454 31.53 -9.87 6.89
N GLU A 455 32.30 -9.99 5.80
CA GLU A 455 33.35 -9.04 5.49
C GLU A 455 32.76 -7.65 5.24
N LYS A 456 33.30 -6.65 5.96
CA LYS A 456 32.73 -5.29 5.94
C LYS A 456 32.57 -4.72 4.53
N GLN A 457 33.53 -4.93 3.66
CA GLN A 457 33.50 -4.43 2.28
C GLN A 457 32.40 -5.13 1.47
N VAL A 458 32.29 -6.47 1.60
CA VAL A 458 31.28 -7.28 0.91
C VAL A 458 29.89 -6.88 1.39
N LEU A 459 29.68 -6.82 2.72
CA LEU A 459 28.39 -6.45 3.29
C LEU A 459 27.93 -5.06 2.83
N ASN A 460 28.84 -4.06 2.85
CA ASN A 460 28.52 -2.71 2.42
C ASN A 460 28.25 -2.61 0.91
N GLN A 461 28.90 -3.42 0.08
CA GLN A 461 28.59 -3.53 -1.35
C GLN A 461 27.20 -4.11 -1.56
N GLN A 462 26.83 -5.16 -0.80
CA GLN A 462 25.50 -5.74 -0.90
C GLN A 462 24.41 -4.77 -0.45
N VAL A 463 24.60 -4.03 0.65
CA VAL A 463 23.64 -2.98 1.07
C VAL A 463 23.41 -1.98 -0.06
N LYS A 464 24.49 -1.48 -0.69
CA LYS A 464 24.36 -0.50 -1.78
C LYS A 464 23.71 -1.10 -3.04
N ARG A 465 24.01 -2.36 -3.38
CA ARG A 465 23.38 -3.08 -4.48
C ARG A 465 21.87 -3.20 -4.23
N MET A 466 21.52 -3.67 -3.05
CA MET A 466 20.13 -3.91 -2.67
C MET A 466 19.28 -2.64 -2.61
N LEU A 467 19.87 -1.53 -2.16
CA LEU A 467 19.17 -0.23 -2.17
C LEU A 467 18.95 0.33 -3.58
N LYS A 468 19.72 -0.09 -4.57
CA LYS A 468 19.54 0.28 -5.99
C LYS A 468 18.54 -0.63 -6.72
N ASP A 469 18.25 -1.81 -6.18
CA ASP A 469 17.30 -2.74 -6.75
C ASP A 469 15.86 -2.25 -6.56
N SER A 470 14.99 -2.54 -7.53
CA SER A 470 13.57 -2.15 -7.47
C SER A 470 12.84 -2.69 -6.24
N LYS A 471 13.24 -3.85 -5.72
CA LYS A 471 12.68 -4.42 -4.48
C LYS A 471 12.87 -3.52 -3.25
N SER A 472 13.85 -2.60 -3.27
CA SER A 472 14.04 -1.63 -2.18
C SER A 472 12.82 -0.72 -1.98
N GLN A 473 11.99 -0.56 -3.00
CA GLN A 473 10.72 0.17 -2.87
C GLN A 473 9.78 -0.46 -1.83
N ARG A 474 9.85 -1.79 -1.64
CA ARG A 474 9.11 -2.50 -0.59
C ARG A 474 9.54 -2.04 0.80
N PHE A 475 10.86 -1.87 1.01
CA PHE A 475 11.41 -1.29 2.25
C PHE A 475 10.94 0.15 2.46
N ILE A 476 11.11 1.01 1.46
CA ILE A 476 10.72 2.43 1.54
C ILE A 476 9.24 2.55 1.93
N LYS A 477 8.36 1.90 1.17
CA LYS A 477 6.91 1.92 1.40
C LYS A 477 6.52 1.43 2.79
N ASP A 478 7.06 0.29 3.22
CA ASP A 478 6.71 -0.29 4.52
C ASP A 478 7.30 0.51 5.68
N PHE A 479 8.55 0.96 5.57
CA PHE A 479 9.21 1.77 6.59
C PHE A 479 8.49 3.12 6.78
N VAL A 480 8.30 3.87 5.69
CA VAL A 480 7.61 5.17 5.71
C VAL A 480 6.16 5.00 6.17
N GLY A 481 5.48 3.98 5.64
CA GLY A 481 4.10 3.66 5.99
C GLY A 481 3.87 3.45 7.48
N GLN A 482 4.88 2.94 8.19
CA GLN A 482 4.81 2.67 9.62
C GLN A 482 5.48 3.76 10.46
N ALA A 483 6.70 4.20 10.11
CA ALA A 483 7.42 5.24 10.84
C ALA A 483 6.62 6.55 10.89
N TYR A 484 5.96 6.90 9.78
CA TYR A 484 5.18 8.13 9.65
C TYR A 484 3.67 7.89 9.50
N ARG A 485 3.18 6.69 9.86
CA ARG A 485 1.76 6.34 9.97
C ARG A 485 0.96 6.49 8.66
N LEU A 486 1.58 6.45 7.48
CA LEU A 486 0.86 6.64 6.20
C LEU A 486 -0.19 5.55 5.94
N LYS A 487 -0.11 4.40 6.59
CA LYS A 487 -1.16 3.36 6.55
C LYS A 487 -2.53 3.90 7.04
N GLU A 488 -2.53 4.98 7.83
CA GLU A 488 -3.75 5.64 8.34
C GLU A 488 -4.35 6.67 7.36
N LEU A 489 -3.76 6.87 6.19
CA LEU A 489 -4.23 7.89 5.22
C LEU A 489 -5.69 7.70 4.83
N LYS A 490 -6.17 6.47 4.81
CA LYS A 490 -7.57 6.11 4.51
C LYS A 490 -8.47 6.01 5.75
N ALA A 491 -7.96 6.25 6.97
CA ALA A 491 -8.71 6.09 8.21
C ALA A 491 -9.83 7.13 8.41
N THR A 492 -9.68 8.31 7.79
CA THR A 492 -10.68 9.37 7.84
C THR A 492 -11.06 9.81 6.43
N SER A 493 -12.30 10.24 6.22
CA SER A 493 -12.74 10.86 4.97
C SER A 493 -12.90 12.36 5.20
N PRO A 494 -12.21 13.23 4.44
CA PRO A 494 -12.42 14.67 4.50
C PRO A 494 -13.85 15.06 4.15
N ASP A 495 -14.36 16.06 4.84
CA ASP A 495 -15.68 16.61 4.56
C ASP A 495 -15.70 17.29 3.19
N LYS A 496 -16.56 16.82 2.29
CA LYS A 496 -16.62 17.32 0.90
C LYS A 496 -17.11 18.77 0.79
N GLY A 497 -17.82 19.28 1.78
CA GLY A 497 -18.24 20.68 1.82
C GLY A 497 -17.12 21.62 2.24
N LEU A 498 -16.18 21.15 3.08
CA LEU A 498 -15.03 21.92 3.53
C LEU A 498 -13.79 21.71 2.64
N TYR A 499 -13.61 20.49 2.11
CA TYR A 499 -12.42 20.08 1.34
C TYR A 499 -12.85 19.39 0.04
N PRO A 500 -13.57 20.07 -0.84
CA PRO A 500 -14.07 19.47 -2.10
C PRO A 500 -12.94 19.04 -3.04
N GLU A 501 -11.74 19.61 -2.88
CA GLU A 501 -10.55 19.26 -3.64
C GLU A 501 -9.96 17.88 -3.29
N TYR A 502 -10.36 17.27 -2.17
CA TYR A 502 -9.83 15.96 -1.79
C TYR A 502 -10.54 14.84 -2.57
N ASP A 503 -9.75 14.05 -3.25
CA ASP A 503 -10.13 12.83 -3.95
C ASP A 503 -9.09 11.71 -3.75
N ASP A 504 -9.35 10.51 -4.28
CA ASP A 504 -8.45 9.36 -4.16
C ASP A 504 -7.11 9.59 -4.85
N ARG A 505 -7.06 10.38 -5.93
CA ARG A 505 -5.81 10.72 -6.64
C ARG A 505 -4.94 11.66 -5.81
N LEU A 506 -5.54 12.64 -5.17
CA LEU A 506 -4.82 13.52 -4.25
C LEU A 506 -4.26 12.71 -3.07
N GLY A 507 -5.08 11.84 -2.47
CA GLY A 507 -4.63 10.94 -1.41
C GLY A 507 -3.47 10.03 -1.83
N GLN A 508 -3.53 9.49 -3.05
CA GLN A 508 -2.46 8.66 -3.62
C GLN A 508 -1.19 9.48 -3.90
N ALA A 509 -1.32 10.68 -4.44
CA ALA A 509 -0.19 11.59 -4.68
C ALA A 509 0.49 12.01 -3.36
N MET A 510 -0.29 12.31 -2.31
CA MET A 510 0.22 12.58 -0.95
C MET A 510 1.06 11.42 -0.39
N GLN A 511 0.60 10.19 -0.56
CA GLN A 511 1.36 9.00 -0.13
C GLN A 511 2.65 8.86 -0.93
N MET A 512 2.56 8.97 -2.26
CA MET A 512 3.70 8.86 -3.15
C MET A 512 4.74 9.96 -2.93
N GLU A 513 4.32 11.18 -2.57
CA GLU A 513 5.23 12.27 -2.21
C GLU A 513 6.19 11.82 -1.10
N THR A 514 5.65 11.33 0.00
CA THR A 514 6.46 10.94 1.17
C THR A 514 7.34 9.71 0.86
N GLU A 515 6.80 8.73 0.13
CA GLU A 515 7.56 7.53 -0.27
C GLU A 515 8.74 7.89 -1.19
N LEU A 516 8.50 8.70 -2.23
CA LEU A 516 9.53 9.13 -3.17
C LEU A 516 10.54 10.10 -2.54
N PHE A 517 10.08 10.95 -1.63
CA PHE A 517 10.94 11.84 -0.88
C PHE A 517 11.99 11.06 -0.07
N LEU A 518 11.57 10.04 0.70
CA LEU A 518 12.52 9.21 1.42
C LEU A 518 13.38 8.35 0.48
N ALA A 519 12.80 7.85 -0.63
CA ALA A 519 13.57 7.12 -1.65
C ALA A 519 14.72 7.97 -2.20
N GLU A 520 14.48 9.25 -2.46
CA GLU A 520 15.51 10.20 -2.92
C GLU A 520 16.59 10.43 -1.84
N LEU A 521 16.19 10.62 -0.57
CA LEU A 521 17.16 10.76 0.52
C LEU A 521 18.09 9.54 0.63
N VAL A 522 17.55 8.35 0.40
CA VAL A 522 18.30 7.08 0.43
C VAL A 522 19.18 6.96 -0.81
N SER A 523 18.64 7.14 -2.03
CA SER A 523 19.36 6.89 -3.29
C SER A 523 20.52 7.86 -3.50
N GLU A 524 20.29 9.13 -3.20
CA GLU A 524 21.28 10.21 -3.35
C GLU A 524 22.13 10.42 -2.09
N ASN A 525 21.88 9.62 -1.04
CA ASN A 525 22.56 9.73 0.25
C ASN A 525 22.52 11.15 0.83
N LEU A 526 21.37 11.80 0.76
CA LEU A 526 21.20 13.18 1.21
C LEU A 526 21.21 13.28 2.74
N SER A 527 21.54 14.49 3.22
CA SER A 527 21.46 14.83 4.65
C SER A 527 20.07 14.65 5.21
N LEU A 528 19.96 14.13 6.44
CA LEU A 528 18.71 13.99 7.15
C LEU A 528 18.06 15.34 7.51
N GLU A 529 18.80 16.45 7.43
CA GLU A 529 18.27 17.80 7.55
C GLU A 529 17.11 18.04 6.59
N ASN A 530 17.17 17.44 5.38
CA ASN A 530 16.07 17.47 4.40
C ASN A 530 14.75 16.92 4.94
N LEU A 531 14.79 16.05 5.95
CA LEU A 531 13.56 15.54 6.59
C LEU A 531 12.85 16.66 7.39
N ILE A 532 13.60 17.64 7.89
CA ILE A 532 13.07 18.81 8.61
C ILE A 532 12.73 19.91 7.60
N ASP A 533 13.69 20.32 6.79
CA ASP A 533 13.56 21.39 5.80
C ASP A 533 14.30 21.04 4.51
N SER A 534 13.60 21.05 3.40
CA SER A 534 14.12 20.67 2.09
C SER A 534 13.74 21.70 1.04
N ASP A 535 14.63 21.92 0.10
CA ASP A 535 14.41 22.79 -1.08
C ASP A 535 13.70 22.06 -2.24
N PHE A 536 13.28 20.80 -2.03
CA PHE A 536 12.55 20.02 -3.02
C PHE A 536 11.47 19.14 -2.39
N THR A 537 10.50 18.76 -3.21
CA THR A 537 9.55 17.68 -2.92
C THR A 537 9.20 16.92 -4.20
N PHE A 538 8.28 15.96 -4.14
CA PHE A 538 7.78 15.22 -5.30
C PHE A 538 6.33 15.58 -5.57
N LEU A 539 6.05 16.06 -6.77
CA LEU A 539 4.73 16.50 -7.17
C LEU A 539 4.33 15.91 -8.53
N ASN A 540 3.06 15.62 -8.66
CA ASN A 540 2.36 15.64 -9.94
C ASN A 540 1.47 16.89 -10.01
N ARG A 541 0.80 17.13 -11.14
CA ARG A 541 -0.10 18.28 -11.31
C ARG A 541 -1.13 18.37 -10.19
N ARG A 542 -1.78 17.26 -9.83
CA ARG A 542 -2.84 17.22 -8.81
C ARG A 542 -2.39 17.71 -7.44
N LEU A 543 -1.19 17.29 -7.00
CA LEU A 543 -0.62 17.71 -5.73
C LEU A 543 -0.03 19.12 -5.81
N ALA A 544 0.52 19.51 -6.96
CA ALA A 544 1.04 20.85 -7.19
C ALA A 544 -0.08 21.90 -7.16
N ASP A 545 -1.21 21.63 -7.80
CA ASP A 545 -2.41 22.49 -7.74
C ASP A 545 -2.90 22.62 -6.28
N HIS A 546 -2.91 21.53 -5.52
CA HIS A 546 -3.25 21.54 -4.10
C HIS A 546 -2.27 22.38 -3.26
N TYR A 547 -0.99 22.38 -3.63
CA TYR A 547 0.07 23.15 -2.98
C TYR A 547 0.20 24.59 -3.50
N GLN A 548 -0.55 24.94 -4.51
CA GLN A 548 -0.47 26.22 -5.21
C GLN A 548 0.94 26.48 -5.79
N ILE A 549 1.53 25.41 -6.37
CA ILE A 549 2.83 25.44 -7.05
C ILE A 549 2.57 25.30 -8.55
N ASP A 550 2.88 26.36 -9.28
CA ASP A 550 2.66 26.44 -10.72
C ASP A 550 3.66 25.59 -11.54
N GLU A 551 3.41 25.45 -12.82
CA GLU A 551 4.29 24.85 -13.84
C GLU A 551 4.54 23.33 -13.72
N VAL A 552 3.86 22.63 -12.83
CA VAL A 552 3.92 21.17 -12.74
C VAL A 552 2.79 20.55 -13.56
N ASN A 553 3.12 19.98 -14.71
CA ASN A 553 2.14 19.37 -15.61
C ASN A 553 2.23 17.86 -15.61
N GLY A 554 1.09 17.17 -15.74
CA GLY A 554 0.99 15.73 -15.89
C GLY A 554 0.90 14.96 -14.57
N GLN A 555 0.52 13.71 -14.69
CA GLN A 555 0.16 12.84 -13.56
C GLN A 555 1.33 12.07 -12.96
N TYR A 556 2.50 12.12 -13.59
CA TYR A 556 3.68 11.44 -13.07
C TYR A 556 4.37 12.27 -11.99
N MET A 557 4.60 11.64 -10.84
CA MET A 557 5.37 12.26 -9.75
C MET A 557 6.79 12.59 -10.25
N ARG A 558 7.26 13.78 -9.96
CA ARG A 558 8.61 14.24 -10.29
C ARG A 558 9.19 15.09 -9.17
N LYS A 559 10.49 15.09 -9.06
CA LYS A 559 11.21 15.99 -8.15
C LYS A 559 11.01 17.44 -8.62
N VAL A 560 10.55 18.30 -7.73
CA VAL A 560 10.30 19.73 -7.97
C VAL A 560 11.07 20.53 -6.94
N THR A 561 11.83 21.52 -7.39
CA THR A 561 12.46 22.50 -6.49
C THR A 561 11.40 23.47 -5.97
N LEU A 562 11.35 23.64 -4.67
CA LEU A 562 10.41 24.54 -4.01
C LEU A 562 10.86 25.99 -4.16
N PRO A 563 9.92 26.94 -4.36
CA PRO A 563 10.24 28.37 -4.29
C PRO A 563 10.86 28.75 -2.94
N PRO A 564 11.80 29.71 -2.88
CA PRO A 564 12.47 30.09 -1.63
C PRO A 564 11.53 30.60 -0.52
N ASP A 565 10.40 31.16 -0.90
CA ASP A 565 9.34 31.66 -0.01
C ASP A 565 8.19 30.65 0.19
N SER A 566 8.34 29.44 -0.34
CA SER A 566 7.36 28.37 -0.14
C SER A 566 7.13 28.11 1.34
N PRO A 567 5.89 27.96 1.81
CA PRO A 567 5.62 27.50 3.18
C PRO A 567 5.98 26.02 3.37
N ARG A 568 6.48 25.37 2.32
CA ARG A 568 6.79 23.93 2.30
C ARG A 568 8.28 23.67 2.36
N GLY A 569 8.63 22.51 2.85
CA GLY A 569 9.98 21.97 3.00
C GLY A 569 9.98 20.84 4.04
N GLY A 570 10.51 19.69 3.68
CA GLY A 570 10.58 18.52 4.56
C GLY A 570 9.26 17.83 4.87
N LEU A 571 9.34 16.83 5.73
CA LEU A 571 8.24 15.90 6.05
C LEU A 571 7.00 16.60 6.63
N LEU A 572 7.22 17.53 7.59
CA LEU A 572 6.13 18.13 8.35
C LEU A 572 5.21 19.05 7.53
N SER A 573 5.63 19.45 6.33
CA SER A 573 4.80 20.25 5.40
C SER A 573 4.07 19.39 4.37
N GLN A 574 4.34 18.08 4.30
CA GLN A 574 3.69 17.18 3.36
C GLN A 574 2.23 16.93 3.75
N ALA A 575 1.35 16.96 2.77
CA ALA A 575 -0.09 16.87 2.99
C ALA A 575 -0.52 15.55 3.66
N ALA A 576 0.18 14.45 3.41
CA ALA A 576 -0.07 13.17 4.06
C ALA A 576 -0.05 13.28 5.58
N ILE A 577 0.92 14.03 6.14
CA ILE A 577 1.09 14.19 7.60
C ILE A 577 -0.09 14.95 8.22
N HIS A 578 -0.57 15.98 7.54
CA HIS A 578 -1.73 16.75 8.00
C HIS A 578 -3.01 15.93 7.95
N LYS A 579 -3.17 15.12 6.90
CA LYS A 579 -4.33 14.25 6.68
C LYS A 579 -4.45 13.17 7.77
N ILE A 580 -3.36 12.48 8.13
CA ILE A 580 -3.38 11.44 9.16
C ILE A 580 -3.51 11.99 10.59
N THR A 581 -3.23 13.27 10.80
CA THR A 581 -3.30 13.94 12.11
C THR A 581 -4.55 14.79 12.28
N ALA A 582 -5.54 14.65 11.38
CA ALA A 582 -6.81 15.36 11.41
C ALA A 582 -8.00 14.39 11.41
N ASN A 583 -9.16 14.88 11.81
CA ASN A 583 -10.40 14.08 11.86
C ASN A 583 -11.25 14.14 10.57
N GLY A 584 -10.78 14.85 9.55
CA GLY A 584 -11.48 15.06 8.28
C GLY A 584 -12.32 16.34 8.22
N THR A 585 -12.62 17.01 9.32
CA THR A 585 -13.36 18.29 9.36
C THR A 585 -12.50 19.43 9.86
N THR A 586 -11.76 19.20 10.96
CA THR A 586 -10.90 20.21 11.58
C THR A 586 -9.51 19.67 11.83
N SER A 587 -8.52 20.56 11.81
CA SER A 587 -7.18 20.26 12.30
C SER A 587 -7.21 20.15 13.84
N SER A 588 -6.22 19.45 14.38
CA SER A 588 -6.06 19.30 15.83
C SER A 588 -4.59 19.43 16.23
N PRO A 589 -4.22 20.49 16.95
CA PRO A 589 -2.84 20.70 17.41
C PRO A 589 -2.31 19.53 18.25
N VAL A 590 -3.16 18.88 19.04
CA VAL A 590 -2.72 17.80 19.95
C VAL A 590 -2.22 16.56 19.18
N PRO A 591 -2.98 15.95 18.25
CA PRO A 591 -2.47 14.88 17.39
C PRO A 591 -1.26 15.30 16.55
N ARG A 592 -1.23 16.53 16.02
CA ARG A 592 -0.11 17.07 15.25
C ARG A 592 1.15 17.18 16.07
N GLY A 593 1.05 17.79 17.26
CA GLY A 593 2.18 17.91 18.18
C GLY A 593 2.65 16.56 18.69
N ASN A 594 1.73 15.65 19.01
CA ASN A 594 2.10 14.29 19.38
C ASN A 594 2.81 13.54 18.25
N PHE A 595 2.41 13.77 17.00
CA PHE A 595 3.13 13.21 15.83
C PHE A 595 4.58 13.71 15.78
N VAL A 596 4.81 15.02 15.93
CA VAL A 596 6.18 15.57 15.93
C VAL A 596 6.99 14.96 17.06
N LEU A 597 6.46 14.92 18.28
CA LEU A 597 7.16 14.34 19.41
C LEU A 597 7.46 12.86 19.25
N THR A 598 6.49 12.08 18.78
CA THR A 598 6.59 10.61 18.71
C THR A 598 7.34 10.15 17.48
N ASN A 599 6.93 10.62 16.29
CA ASN A 599 7.37 10.07 15.02
C ASN A 599 8.61 10.77 14.44
N LEU A 600 8.86 12.03 14.79
CA LEU A 600 10.05 12.76 14.37
C LEU A 600 11.13 12.79 15.46
N LEU A 601 10.77 13.11 16.71
CA LEU A 601 11.72 13.30 17.81
C LEU A 601 11.94 12.06 18.69
N GLY A 602 11.06 11.05 18.62
CA GLY A 602 11.15 9.86 19.47
C GLY A 602 10.96 10.14 20.97
N GLN A 603 10.16 11.13 21.29
CA GLN A 603 9.87 11.60 22.65
C GLN A 603 8.34 11.56 22.93
N PRO A 604 7.69 10.39 22.89
CA PRO A 604 6.25 10.31 23.06
C PRO A 604 5.79 10.93 24.37
N ALA A 605 4.67 11.64 24.32
CA ALA A 605 4.01 12.11 25.52
C ALA A 605 3.42 10.93 26.31
N PRO A 606 3.34 11.01 27.64
CA PRO A 606 2.64 9.98 28.42
C PRO A 606 1.16 9.92 28.02
N PRO A 607 0.50 8.75 28.14
CA PRO A 607 -0.92 8.61 27.82
C PRO A 607 -1.76 9.54 28.73
N PRO A 608 -2.88 10.09 28.21
CA PRO A 608 -3.75 10.95 29.00
C PRO A 608 -4.32 10.19 30.20
N PRO A 609 -4.56 10.88 31.34
CA PRO A 609 -5.21 10.28 32.48
C PRO A 609 -6.60 9.73 32.10
N PRO A 610 -7.07 8.62 32.73
CA PRO A 610 -8.41 8.09 32.46
C PRO A 610 -9.50 9.12 32.70
N GLY A 611 -10.50 9.20 31.83
CA GLY A 611 -11.67 10.06 31.97
C GLY A 611 -11.50 11.49 31.45
N VAL A 612 -10.39 11.81 30.78
CA VAL A 612 -10.26 13.11 30.08
C VAL A 612 -11.08 13.05 28.80
N ALA A 613 -12.07 13.96 28.69
CA ALA A 613 -12.89 14.10 27.48
C ALA A 613 -12.07 14.73 26.36
N GLY A 614 -12.23 14.23 25.12
CA GLY A 614 -11.70 14.87 23.92
C GLY A 614 -12.36 16.23 23.67
N LEU A 615 -11.67 17.10 22.93
CA LEU A 615 -12.27 18.35 22.44
C LEU A 615 -13.21 18.05 21.27
N GLU A 616 -14.43 18.59 21.33
CA GLU A 616 -15.34 18.57 20.19
C GLU A 616 -14.97 19.70 19.20
N PRO A 617 -14.87 19.43 17.91
CA PRO A 617 -14.52 20.45 16.92
C PRO A 617 -15.67 21.46 16.74
N ASP A 618 -15.37 22.76 16.73
CA ASP A 618 -16.32 23.81 16.37
C ASP A 618 -16.34 24.06 14.86
N THR A 619 -17.21 23.35 14.16
CA THR A 619 -17.40 23.50 12.71
C THR A 619 -18.19 24.76 12.31
N ARG A 620 -18.73 25.50 13.28
CA ARG A 620 -19.42 26.77 13.06
C ARG A 620 -18.44 27.96 12.98
N GLY A 621 -17.18 27.73 13.40
CA GLY A 621 -16.12 28.75 13.34
C GLY A 621 -16.31 29.88 14.35
N THR A 622 -16.94 29.64 15.49
CA THR A 622 -17.17 30.65 16.53
C THR A 622 -16.02 30.76 17.54
N THR A 623 -15.18 29.72 17.64
CA THR A 623 -14.01 29.70 18.51
C THR A 623 -12.82 29.05 17.79
N THR A 624 -11.61 29.53 18.10
CA THR A 624 -10.39 28.91 17.58
C THR A 624 -10.05 27.64 18.39
N VAL A 625 -9.34 26.70 17.76
CA VAL A 625 -8.84 25.51 18.46
C VAL A 625 -7.93 25.89 19.63
N ARG A 626 -7.18 26.99 19.50
CA ARG A 626 -6.33 27.54 20.57
C ARG A 626 -7.14 27.97 21.80
N GLU A 627 -8.26 28.67 21.59
CA GLU A 627 -9.15 29.09 22.70
C GLU A 627 -9.76 27.88 23.38
N GLN A 628 -10.19 26.87 22.66
CA GLN A 628 -10.71 25.61 23.22
C GLN A 628 -9.64 24.88 24.06
N LEU A 629 -8.41 24.77 23.55
CA LEU A 629 -7.28 24.17 24.27
C LEU A 629 -6.88 24.98 25.49
N SER A 630 -6.98 26.29 25.45
CA SER A 630 -6.67 27.18 26.63
C SER A 630 -7.58 26.92 27.80
N ALA A 631 -8.86 26.65 27.53
CA ALA A 631 -9.80 26.25 28.56
C ALA A 631 -9.45 24.87 29.17
N HIS A 632 -9.05 23.90 28.33
CA HIS A 632 -8.65 22.57 28.76
C HIS A 632 -7.36 22.59 29.60
N ARG A 633 -6.38 23.41 29.24
CA ARG A 633 -5.10 23.56 29.96
C ARG A 633 -5.19 24.28 31.34
N SER A 634 -6.33 24.79 31.69
CA SER A 634 -6.50 25.44 33.01
C SER A 634 -6.23 24.48 34.18
N MET A 635 -6.30 23.16 33.96
CA MET A 635 -5.96 22.14 34.94
C MET A 635 -4.44 21.83 34.94
N PRO A 636 -3.72 21.90 36.09
CA PRO A 636 -2.27 21.65 36.14
C PRO A 636 -1.83 20.27 35.60
N VAL A 637 -2.66 19.25 35.78
CA VAL A 637 -2.38 17.89 35.29
C VAL A 637 -2.34 17.86 33.74
N CYS A 638 -3.25 18.57 33.11
CA CYS A 638 -3.31 18.68 31.66
C CYS A 638 -2.17 19.55 31.09
N ALA A 639 -1.89 20.69 31.79
CA ALA A 639 -0.85 21.63 31.41
C ALA A 639 0.54 20.97 31.26
N SER A 640 0.87 20.02 32.15
CA SER A 640 2.20 19.36 32.15
C SER A 640 2.55 18.63 30.81
N CYS A 641 1.56 18.01 30.17
CA CYS A 641 1.75 17.35 28.86
C CYS A 641 1.60 18.35 27.71
N HIS A 642 0.61 19.24 27.79
CA HIS A 642 0.30 20.19 26.73
C HIS A 642 1.41 21.24 26.51
N THR A 643 2.21 21.58 27.51
CA THR A 643 3.39 22.44 27.35
C THR A 643 4.37 21.90 26.29
N ARG A 644 4.46 20.57 26.13
CA ARG A 644 5.33 19.94 25.14
C ARG A 644 4.60 19.62 23.84
N ILE A 645 3.33 19.21 23.92
CA ILE A 645 2.55 18.74 22.76
C ILE A 645 2.05 19.92 21.91
N ASP A 646 1.55 20.98 22.53
CA ASP A 646 0.85 22.03 21.83
C ASP A 646 1.75 22.91 20.93
N PRO A 647 2.97 23.32 21.34
CA PRO A 647 3.79 24.20 20.50
C PRO A 647 4.03 23.66 19.09
N PRO A 648 4.56 22.43 18.88
CA PRO A 648 4.70 21.89 17.53
C PRO A 648 3.35 21.75 16.79
N GLY A 649 2.27 21.46 17.52
CA GLY A 649 0.94 21.36 16.93
C GLY A 649 0.41 22.69 16.45
N PHE A 650 0.65 23.79 17.18
CA PHE A 650 0.26 25.14 16.75
C PHE A 650 1.06 25.59 15.53
N ALA A 651 2.36 25.34 15.46
CA ALA A 651 3.15 25.64 14.28
C ALA A 651 2.55 25.02 13.00
N LEU A 652 1.97 23.82 13.11
CA LEU A 652 1.36 23.10 11.99
C LEU A 652 -0.07 23.54 11.66
N GLU A 653 -0.67 24.49 12.41
CA GLU A 653 -2.03 25.00 12.11
C GLU A 653 -2.10 25.84 10.83
N GLU A 654 -0.98 26.31 10.29
CA GLU A 654 -0.92 26.94 8.96
C GLU A 654 -1.31 25.97 7.84
N PHE A 655 -1.50 24.69 8.14
CA PHE A 655 -1.98 23.70 7.18
C PHE A 655 -3.36 23.18 7.59
N ASP A 656 -4.23 23.04 6.64
CA ASP A 656 -5.57 22.50 6.83
C ASP A 656 -5.58 20.97 7.02
N PRO A 657 -6.73 20.33 7.30
CA PRO A 657 -6.82 18.87 7.44
C PRO A 657 -6.39 18.03 6.25
N VAL A 658 -6.38 18.58 5.05
CA VAL A 658 -5.92 17.91 3.83
C VAL A 658 -4.55 18.42 3.36
N GLY A 659 -3.88 19.22 4.20
CA GLY A 659 -2.52 19.70 3.96
C GLY A 659 -2.41 20.92 3.06
N GLY A 660 -3.50 21.57 2.70
CA GLY A 660 -3.48 22.90 2.06
C GLY A 660 -2.93 23.96 3.00
N HIS A 661 -2.05 24.86 2.52
CA HIS A 661 -1.60 26.02 3.32
C HIS A 661 -2.74 27.04 3.46
N ARG A 662 -2.93 27.60 4.65
CA ARG A 662 -4.04 28.50 4.97
C ARG A 662 -3.63 29.60 5.93
N THR A 663 -4.31 30.75 5.80
CA THR A 663 -4.28 31.87 6.75
C THR A 663 -5.54 31.92 7.62
N ASN A 664 -6.64 31.34 7.14
CA ASN A 664 -7.93 31.29 7.81
C ASN A 664 -8.45 29.85 7.91
N TYR A 665 -9.23 29.57 8.95
CA TYR A 665 -10.00 28.32 9.05
C TYR A 665 -11.11 28.32 7.99
N ARG A 666 -11.49 27.12 7.51
CA ARG A 666 -12.67 26.95 6.65
C ARG A 666 -13.90 26.67 7.49
N VAL A 667 -15.04 27.26 7.10
CA VAL A 667 -16.35 27.02 7.71
C VAL A 667 -17.36 26.65 6.61
N HIS A 668 -18.39 25.88 6.97
CA HIS A 668 -19.41 25.48 6.00
C HIS A 668 -20.11 26.71 5.39
N GLY A 669 -20.26 26.72 4.07
CA GLY A 669 -21.01 27.75 3.34
C GLY A 669 -22.52 27.68 3.55
N GLY A 670 -23.02 26.57 4.12
CA GLY A 670 -24.43 26.36 4.32
C GLY A 670 -25.12 25.74 3.09
N PHE A 671 -26.39 26.04 2.91
CA PHE A 671 -27.19 25.59 1.78
C PHE A 671 -27.93 26.76 1.17
N ALA A 672 -28.04 26.77 -0.15
CA ALA A 672 -28.88 27.71 -0.89
C ALA A 672 -30.00 26.94 -1.63
N MET A 673 -31.04 27.64 -2.01
CA MET A 673 -32.14 27.09 -2.81
C MET A 673 -31.85 27.28 -4.29
N TYR A 674 -32.08 26.26 -5.11
CA TYR A 674 -32.05 26.35 -6.56
C TYR A 674 -33.26 25.57 -7.09
N ASP A 675 -34.13 26.24 -7.78
CA ASP A 675 -35.33 25.65 -8.39
C ASP A 675 -36.11 24.69 -7.46
N GLY A 676 -36.30 25.11 -6.19
CA GLY A 676 -36.96 24.32 -5.16
C GLY A 676 -36.16 23.21 -4.50
N PHE A 677 -34.87 23.05 -4.87
CA PHE A 677 -33.95 22.09 -4.27
C PHE A 677 -32.91 22.80 -3.40
N SER A 678 -32.55 22.17 -2.29
CA SER A 678 -31.49 22.63 -1.41
C SER A 678 -30.13 22.13 -1.95
N VAL A 679 -29.23 23.03 -2.33
CA VAL A 679 -27.89 22.73 -2.83
C VAL A 679 -26.82 23.17 -1.83
N PRO A 680 -25.76 22.39 -1.61
CA PRO A 680 -24.67 22.77 -0.73
C PRO A 680 -23.85 23.89 -1.37
N MET A 681 -23.49 24.90 -0.55
CA MET A 681 -22.66 26.02 -0.96
C MET A 681 -21.18 25.75 -0.65
N PRO A 682 -20.24 26.34 -1.41
CA PRO A 682 -18.82 26.27 -1.10
C PRO A 682 -18.52 26.75 0.32
N PHE A 683 -17.40 26.27 0.89
CA PHE A 683 -16.93 26.75 2.18
C PHE A 683 -16.64 28.26 2.15
N LYS A 684 -16.69 28.88 3.33
CA LYS A 684 -16.32 30.28 3.55
C LYS A 684 -15.08 30.38 4.43
N GLU A 685 -14.37 31.50 4.33
CA GLU A 685 -13.28 31.82 5.26
C GLU A 685 -13.84 32.12 6.66
N GLY A 686 -13.25 31.48 7.66
CA GLY A 686 -13.55 31.68 9.06
C GLY A 686 -12.52 32.56 9.78
N LEU A 687 -12.27 32.25 11.04
CA LEU A 687 -11.31 32.97 11.87
C LEU A 687 -9.88 32.82 11.35
N VAL A 688 -9.05 33.82 11.63
CA VAL A 688 -7.61 33.82 11.30
C VAL A 688 -6.90 32.73 12.11
N VAL A 689 -5.97 32.03 11.48
CA VAL A 689 -5.11 31.03 12.13
C VAL A 689 -4.02 31.72 12.95
N ASP A 690 -3.84 31.28 14.20
CA ASP A 690 -2.72 31.67 15.05
C ASP A 690 -1.78 30.46 15.23
N ALA A 691 -0.68 30.44 14.49
CA ALA A 691 0.33 29.40 14.49
C ALA A 691 1.52 29.70 15.43
N SER A 692 1.47 30.80 16.18
CA SER A 692 2.53 31.19 17.11
C SER A 692 2.65 30.26 18.31
N GLY A 693 3.80 30.25 18.95
CA GLY A 693 3.99 29.42 20.14
C GLY A 693 5.29 29.70 20.89
N ILE A 694 5.47 28.95 21.99
CA ILE A 694 6.68 29.00 22.82
C ILE A 694 7.07 27.54 23.09
N THR A 695 8.30 27.17 22.78
CA THR A 695 8.82 25.83 23.09
C THR A 695 8.95 25.61 24.59
N PRO A 696 9.08 24.37 25.07
CA PRO A 696 9.33 24.09 26.50
C PRO A 696 10.59 24.77 27.05
N GLU A 697 11.57 25.04 26.20
CA GLU A 697 12.84 25.71 26.48
C GLU A 697 12.70 27.25 26.56
N GLY A 698 11.55 27.78 26.12
CA GLY A 698 11.24 29.21 26.17
C GLY A 698 11.51 29.96 24.86
N THR A 699 11.87 29.28 23.77
CA THR A 699 12.06 29.90 22.46
C THR A 699 10.71 30.18 21.81
N THR A 700 10.50 31.43 21.37
CA THR A 700 9.26 31.86 20.68
C THR A 700 9.36 31.67 19.18
N PHE A 701 8.22 31.37 18.55
CA PHE A 701 8.06 31.31 17.11
C PHE A 701 6.74 31.94 16.69
N SER A 702 6.68 32.52 15.50
CA SER A 702 5.49 33.20 14.96
C SER A 702 4.67 32.30 14.02
N GLY A 703 5.26 31.24 13.49
CA GLY A 703 4.62 30.31 12.54
C GLY A 703 5.49 29.11 12.24
N TYR A 704 5.10 28.37 11.22
CA TYR A 704 5.74 27.11 10.84
C TYR A 704 7.22 27.28 10.47
N ARG A 705 7.56 28.29 9.68
CA ARG A 705 8.95 28.54 9.25
C ARG A 705 9.90 28.79 10.42
N ASP A 706 9.50 29.63 11.36
CA ASP A 706 10.32 29.87 12.56
C ASP A 706 10.51 28.58 13.36
N TYR A 707 9.46 27.74 13.43
CA TYR A 707 9.53 26.46 14.12
C TYR A 707 10.49 25.46 13.42
N LEU A 708 10.57 25.46 12.09
CA LEU A 708 11.55 24.66 11.35
C LEU A 708 12.98 25.05 11.71
N GLU A 709 13.29 26.35 11.82
CA GLU A 709 14.64 26.81 12.22
C GLU A 709 15.01 26.31 13.61
N ILE A 710 14.05 26.27 14.55
CA ILE A 710 14.26 25.68 15.87
C ILE A 710 14.52 24.17 15.76
N LEU A 711 13.77 23.46 14.94
CA LEU A 711 14.00 22.02 14.74
C LEU A 711 15.39 21.74 14.14
N LYS A 712 15.85 22.54 13.18
CA LYS A 712 17.16 22.42 12.55
C LYS A 712 18.30 22.69 13.55
N SER A 713 18.19 23.80 14.30
CA SER A 713 19.26 24.22 15.22
C SER A 713 19.36 23.35 16.48
N ASP A 714 18.22 22.96 17.05
CA ASP A 714 18.18 22.40 18.40
C ASP A 714 17.89 20.90 18.42
N TYR A 715 17.24 20.35 17.35
CA TYR A 715 16.73 18.98 17.38
C TYR A 715 17.22 18.07 16.25
N LEU A 716 18.05 18.53 15.29
CA LEU A 716 18.52 17.71 14.17
C LEU A 716 19.22 16.42 14.65
N GLU A 717 20.10 16.51 15.65
CA GLU A 717 20.75 15.32 16.23
C GLU A 717 19.71 14.35 16.85
N GLN A 718 18.69 14.89 17.51
CA GLN A 718 17.62 14.07 18.09
C GLN A 718 16.78 13.37 17.00
N VAL A 719 16.49 14.05 15.88
CA VAL A 719 15.84 13.45 14.72
C VAL A 719 16.69 12.32 14.15
N ALA A 720 17.99 12.54 13.98
CA ALA A 720 18.92 11.52 13.48
C ALA A 720 19.01 10.30 14.42
N ARG A 721 19.05 10.54 15.72
CA ARG A 721 19.04 9.49 16.77
C ARG A 721 17.76 8.66 16.70
N HIS A 722 16.62 9.32 16.55
CA HIS A 722 15.32 8.63 16.44
C HIS A 722 15.22 7.84 15.14
N PHE A 723 15.55 8.45 14.00
CA PHE A 723 15.55 7.80 12.70
C PHE A 723 16.45 6.54 12.69
N THR A 724 17.67 6.65 13.21
CA THR A 724 18.58 5.51 13.36
C THR A 724 17.97 4.42 14.26
N SER A 725 17.32 4.80 15.34
CA SER A 725 16.64 3.86 16.25
C SER A 725 15.45 3.17 15.56
N GLN A 726 14.72 3.87 14.70
CA GLN A 726 13.64 3.30 13.90
C GLN A 726 14.18 2.29 12.86
N LEU A 727 15.28 2.60 12.17
CA LEU A 727 15.95 1.67 11.25
C LEU A 727 16.39 0.39 11.96
N ILE A 728 16.98 0.51 13.15
CA ILE A 728 17.37 -0.64 13.98
C ILE A 728 16.15 -1.48 14.36
N ALA A 729 15.10 -0.83 14.86
CA ALA A 729 13.89 -1.52 15.30
C ALA A 729 13.21 -2.26 14.13
N PHE A 730 13.08 -1.60 12.98
CA PHE A 730 12.50 -2.18 11.76
C PHE A 730 13.33 -3.36 11.23
N GLY A 731 14.66 -3.19 11.12
CA GLY A 731 15.54 -4.20 10.53
C GLY A 731 15.82 -5.40 11.46
N THR A 732 15.78 -5.20 12.79
CA THR A 732 16.10 -6.27 13.75
C THR A 732 14.88 -6.89 14.44
N GLY A 733 13.71 -6.24 14.39
CA GLY A 733 12.51 -6.67 15.11
C GLY A 733 12.57 -6.44 16.62
N ALA A 734 13.50 -5.60 17.09
CA ALA A 734 13.63 -5.25 18.50
C ALA A 734 13.96 -3.76 18.69
N GLU A 735 13.24 -3.10 19.58
CA GLU A 735 13.48 -1.70 19.95
C GLU A 735 14.88 -1.51 20.52
N VAL A 736 15.40 -0.30 20.41
CA VAL A 736 16.68 0.12 21.00
C VAL A 736 16.58 0.12 22.52
N SER A 737 17.30 -0.78 23.16
CA SER A 737 17.36 -0.86 24.61
C SER A 737 18.42 0.09 25.20
N PHE A 738 18.44 0.21 26.54
CA PHE A 738 19.41 1.08 27.22
C PHE A 738 20.88 0.72 26.87
N SER A 739 21.18 -0.57 26.73
CA SER A 739 22.53 -1.04 26.39
C SER A 739 22.93 -0.80 24.92
N ASP A 740 21.97 -0.59 24.02
CA ASP A 740 22.21 -0.32 22.61
C ASP A 740 22.54 1.16 22.34
N ARG A 741 22.18 2.04 23.27
CA ARG A 741 22.35 3.49 23.10
C ARG A 741 23.78 3.91 22.79
N ALA A 742 24.77 3.21 23.32
CA ALA A 742 26.17 3.53 23.04
C ALA A 742 26.52 3.32 21.55
N VAL A 743 25.98 2.28 20.94
CA VAL A 743 26.19 2.01 19.50
C VAL A 743 25.43 3.02 18.64
N VAL A 744 24.21 3.40 19.06
CA VAL A 744 23.45 4.47 18.36
C VAL A 744 24.24 5.77 18.41
N GLU A 745 24.75 6.18 19.58
CA GLU A 745 25.56 7.39 19.72
C GLU A 745 26.84 7.35 18.87
N GLU A 746 27.50 6.20 18.76
CA GLU A 746 28.67 6.03 17.89
C GLU A 746 28.30 6.28 16.42
N ILE A 747 27.17 5.73 15.94
CA ILE A 747 26.66 5.98 14.58
C ILE A 747 26.37 7.48 14.39
N ILE A 748 25.70 8.11 15.33
CA ILE A 748 25.34 9.54 15.27
C ILE A 748 26.59 10.41 15.22
N GLN A 749 27.56 10.17 16.10
CA GLN A 749 28.81 10.91 16.12
C GLN A 749 29.63 10.74 14.82
N THR A 750 29.62 9.55 14.23
CA THR A 750 30.31 9.26 12.97
C THR A 750 29.80 10.09 11.81
N HIS A 751 28.53 10.44 11.80
CA HIS A 751 27.86 11.11 10.68
C HIS A 751 27.45 12.57 10.97
N SER A 752 27.76 13.12 12.14
CA SER A 752 27.38 14.48 12.55
C SER A 752 27.87 15.56 11.60
N ASP A 753 29.16 15.54 11.24
CA ASP A 753 29.80 16.55 10.38
C ASP A 753 29.25 16.53 8.92
N ALA A 754 28.67 15.41 8.50
CA ALA A 754 28.04 15.26 7.17
C ALA A 754 26.53 15.51 7.17
N GLY A 755 25.94 15.90 8.30
CA GLY A 755 24.48 16.13 8.42
C GLY A 755 23.65 14.83 8.38
N TYR A 756 24.23 13.71 8.81
CA TYR A 756 23.57 12.41 8.91
C TYR A 756 23.04 11.87 7.57
N PRO A 757 23.88 11.58 6.56
CA PRO A 757 23.44 11.10 5.25
C PRO A 757 22.69 9.78 5.35
N VAL A 758 21.50 9.69 4.79
CA VAL A 758 20.51 8.63 5.07
C VAL A 758 21.00 7.24 4.67
N GLN A 759 21.58 7.07 3.46
CA GLN A 759 22.13 5.78 3.04
C GLN A 759 23.31 5.37 3.94
N SER A 760 24.14 6.33 4.35
CA SER A 760 25.28 6.07 5.25
C SER A 760 24.81 5.62 6.64
N LEU A 761 23.70 6.15 7.16
CA LEU A 761 23.09 5.67 8.39
C LEU A 761 22.61 4.22 8.23
N ILE A 762 21.95 3.86 7.12
CA ILE A 762 21.53 2.48 6.83
C ILE A 762 22.74 1.54 6.82
N VAL A 763 23.81 1.91 6.11
CA VAL A 763 25.06 1.12 6.05
C VAL A 763 25.64 0.94 7.46
N SER A 764 25.70 1.99 8.26
CA SER A 764 26.24 1.92 9.63
C SER A 764 25.39 1.10 10.58
N VAL A 765 24.05 1.12 10.40
CA VAL A 765 23.12 0.25 11.13
C VAL A 765 23.41 -1.22 10.81
N VAL A 766 23.56 -1.57 9.52
CA VAL A 766 23.84 -2.95 9.09
C VAL A 766 25.23 -3.40 9.57
N ASP A 767 26.23 -2.52 9.58
CA ASP A 767 27.60 -2.80 10.05
C ASP A 767 27.67 -2.94 11.58
N SER A 768 26.70 -2.42 12.32
CA SER A 768 26.71 -2.38 13.77
C SER A 768 26.58 -3.76 14.42
N SER A 769 27.15 -3.88 15.63
CA SER A 769 26.98 -5.08 16.47
C SER A 769 25.51 -5.37 16.81
N ILE A 770 24.65 -4.37 16.77
CA ILE A 770 23.21 -4.51 17.03
C ILE A 770 22.55 -5.30 15.90
N PHE A 771 22.89 -5.02 14.66
CA PHE A 771 22.31 -5.69 13.50
C PHE A 771 22.91 -7.08 13.27
N ARG A 772 24.18 -7.27 13.57
CA ARG A 772 24.95 -8.50 13.29
C ARG A 772 24.82 -9.57 14.38
N LYS A 773 24.09 -9.28 15.46
CA LYS A 773 23.87 -10.20 16.59
C LYS A 773 22.38 -10.47 16.83
N ARG A 774 22.13 -11.67 17.37
CA ARG A 774 20.83 -12.02 17.91
C ARG A 774 20.80 -11.92 19.43
#